data_e35236928ad8f8c6c3f54a5ba917496e
#
_entry.id   e35236928ad8f8c6c3f54a5ba917496e
#
_cell.length_a   1.000
_cell.length_b   1.000
_cell.length_c   1.000
_cell.angle_alpha   90.00
_cell.angle_beta   90.00
_cell.angle_gamma   90.00
#
_symmetry.space_group_name_H-M   'P 1'
#
loop_
_entity.id
_entity.type
_entity.pdbx_description
1 polymer ?
#
loop_
_entity_poly.entity_id
_entity_poly.type
_entity_poly.pdbx_seq_one_letter_code
_entity_poly.pdbx_strand_id
1 'polypeptide(L)'
;MDTLVEKASADLKSTFTISNEMSEKIFVIPPNRTRYLSEIAENNRVYDKKGLEQFEVAQKLYGIYKTICSVMNVSSNEVEKSLIGKLGLNEDEILQQAQNDKGIAIPKEGGTTDEESQRSLLHLLIKEFDRVKLNLDPYNWEIITTWDEKVKKYKNPIYSFKVRDKDINIETHSESLSHLQIPKIALPKYQAWGDLLKWCLQENVPGEFPYTSGLYPFKRTGEDPARMFAGEGGPERTNKRFHYVSAGLPAKRLSTAFDSVTLYGNDPDLRPDIYGKIGNAGVSICCLDDAKKLYSGFDLAHVMTSVSMTINGPAPMLLGFFMNAAIDQQCEIYIKENNLEAEVEAKIAEIYKGKERPKYNGDLPESNNGLGLMLLGVTGDQVLPADVYAEIKTNTIAQVRGTVQADILKEDQAQNTCIFSTEFALRLMGDVQEYFIDNNVRNFYSVSISGYHIAEAGANPITQLALTLSNGFTYVEYYLSRGMDINKFGPNLSFFFSNGIDPEYAVIGRVARKIWAKAMKHKYGANARAQMLKYHIQTSGRSLHAQEIDFNDIRTTLQALYAIYDNCNSLHTNAYDEAITTPTEESVRRAMAIQLIINKELGLNKNENPIQGSFIIEELTDLVEEAVLLEFDRITERGGVLGAMETMYQRSKIQEESLYYETLKHNGDFPIIGVNTFLSSQGSPTVLPAEVIRATEEEKKFQIKTLKNLHNANDTQSLLKELQHKAVNNENIFEALMEVCKVCSLGQITNALFEVGGQYRRNM
;
A
#
# COMPACT_ATOMS: atom_id res chain seq x y z
N MET A 1 -29.28 34.05 -22.37
CA MET A 1 -28.72 33.66 -21.05
C MET A 1 -29.78 33.71 -19.96
N ASP A 2 -30.57 34.74 -19.86
CA ASP A 2 -31.58 34.89 -18.79
C ASP A 2 -32.66 33.80 -18.79
N THR A 3 -33.12 33.34 -19.96
CA THR A 3 -34.09 32.22 -20.09
C THR A 3 -33.53 30.82 -19.67
N LEU A 4 -32.22 30.61 -19.74
CA LEU A 4 -31.57 29.40 -19.28
C LEU A 4 -31.37 29.40 -17.73
N VAL A 5 -31.10 30.59 -17.19
CA VAL A 5 -30.96 30.78 -15.72
C VAL A 5 -32.32 30.68 -15.03
N GLU A 6 -33.39 31.21 -15.65
CA GLU A 6 -34.75 31.07 -15.12
C GLU A 6 -35.25 29.60 -15.16
N LYS A 7 -34.94 28.84 -16.20
CA LYS A 7 -35.31 27.43 -16.31
C LYS A 7 -34.53 26.57 -15.32
N ALA A 8 -33.22 26.78 -15.17
CA ALA A 8 -32.39 26.09 -14.17
C ALA A 8 -32.79 26.43 -12.71
N SER A 9 -33.20 27.70 -12.46
CA SER A 9 -33.69 28.08 -11.12
C SER A 9 -35.09 27.58 -10.82
N ALA A 10 -35.93 27.32 -11.84
CA ALA A 10 -37.25 26.72 -11.65
C ALA A 10 -37.15 25.21 -11.35
N ASP A 11 -36.26 24.49 -11.99
CA ASP A 11 -36.02 23.08 -11.73
C ASP A 11 -35.34 22.84 -10.35
N LEU A 12 -34.51 23.75 -9.89
CA LEU A 12 -33.90 23.73 -8.57
C LEU A 12 -34.90 24.05 -7.43
N LYS A 13 -35.97 24.84 -7.72
CA LYS A 13 -36.99 25.18 -6.73
C LYS A 13 -37.96 24.05 -6.40
N SER A 14 -38.04 23.02 -7.23
CA SER A 14 -39.04 21.94 -7.07
C SER A 14 -38.59 20.80 -6.13
N THR A 15 -37.34 20.75 -5.71
CA THR A 15 -36.75 19.61 -4.96
C THR A 15 -36.16 19.92 -3.59
N PHE A 16 -36.03 21.20 -3.19
CA PHE A 16 -35.47 21.56 -1.90
C PHE A 16 -36.44 22.41 -1.07
N THR A 17 -36.92 21.85 0.02
CA THR A 17 -37.39 22.65 1.18
C THR A 17 -36.15 23.12 1.92
N ILE A 18 -35.78 24.40 1.75
CA ILE A 18 -34.73 25.02 2.56
C ILE A 18 -35.24 25.02 4.01
N SER A 19 -34.70 24.17 4.86
CA SER A 19 -34.84 24.33 6.29
C SER A 19 -33.98 25.54 6.70
N ASN A 20 -34.54 26.46 7.49
CA ASN A 20 -33.80 27.60 8.06
C ASN A 20 -32.84 27.20 9.20
N GLU A 21 -32.66 25.92 9.44
CA GLU A 21 -31.64 25.38 10.34
C GLU A 21 -30.33 25.36 9.59
N MET A 22 -29.39 26.19 10.03
CA MET A 22 -27.99 26.08 9.60
C MET A 22 -27.53 24.66 9.96
N SER A 23 -27.26 23.82 8.94
CA SER A 23 -26.61 22.56 9.17
C SER A 23 -25.31 22.84 9.95
N GLU A 24 -25.10 22.16 11.07
CA GLU A 24 -23.80 22.22 11.76
C GLU A 24 -22.70 21.97 10.75
N LYS A 25 -21.69 22.83 10.73
CA LYS A 25 -20.55 22.69 9.84
C LYS A 25 -19.76 21.46 10.27
N ILE A 26 -19.95 20.36 9.58
CA ILE A 26 -19.21 19.13 9.85
C ILE A 26 -17.78 19.34 9.34
N PHE A 27 -16.84 19.47 10.24
CA PHE A 27 -15.43 19.54 9.89
C PHE A 27 -14.90 18.13 9.62
N VAL A 28 -14.32 17.90 8.46
CA VAL A 28 -13.60 16.64 8.14
C VAL A 28 -12.48 16.41 9.16
N ILE A 29 -11.70 17.46 9.44
CA ILE A 29 -10.70 17.46 10.51
C ILE A 29 -11.07 18.57 11.49
N PRO A 30 -11.26 18.27 12.77
CA PRO A 30 -11.57 19.28 13.79
C PRO A 30 -10.53 20.42 13.80
N PRO A 31 -10.92 21.69 13.96
CA PRO A 31 -10.00 22.85 13.90
C PRO A 31 -8.82 22.76 14.87
N ASN A 32 -8.99 22.12 16.03
CA ASN A 32 -7.95 21.92 17.04
C ASN A 32 -6.95 20.81 16.67
N ARG A 33 -7.17 20.09 15.56
CA ARG A 33 -6.30 19.01 15.10
C ARG A 33 -5.61 19.28 13.76
N THR A 34 -5.67 20.50 13.24
CA THR A 34 -5.09 20.84 11.92
C THR A 34 -3.56 20.83 11.88
N ARG A 35 -2.88 20.85 13.04
CA ARG A 35 -1.41 20.84 13.15
C ARG A 35 -0.79 19.45 13.20
N TYR A 36 -1.54 18.40 12.92
CA TYR A 36 -1.08 17.00 13.06
C TYR A 36 0.22 16.68 12.33
N LEU A 37 0.50 17.29 11.18
CA LEU A 37 1.73 17.05 10.41
C LEU A 37 2.97 17.64 11.09
N SER A 38 2.91 18.88 11.61
CA SER A 38 4.02 19.45 12.38
C SER A 38 4.24 18.68 13.68
N GLU A 39 3.19 18.20 14.33
CA GLU A 39 3.31 17.35 15.52
C GLU A 39 4.00 16.02 15.18
N ILE A 40 3.74 15.43 14.01
CA ILE A 40 4.43 14.25 13.53
C ILE A 40 5.90 14.57 13.25
N ALA A 41 6.18 15.68 12.57
CA ALA A 41 7.55 16.11 12.28
C ALA A 41 8.35 16.31 13.58
N GLU A 42 7.78 17.02 14.55
CA GLU A 42 8.40 17.22 15.86
C GLU A 42 8.63 15.88 16.60
N ASN A 43 7.62 15.02 16.61
CA ASN A 43 7.72 13.70 17.25
C ASN A 43 8.83 12.83 16.64
N ASN A 44 8.97 12.83 15.31
CA ASN A 44 10.05 12.12 14.63
C ASN A 44 11.43 12.68 15.00
N ARG A 45 11.61 14.01 14.98
CA ARG A 45 12.87 14.66 15.38
C ARG A 45 13.21 14.41 16.85
N VAL A 46 12.19 14.43 17.74
CA VAL A 46 12.38 14.11 19.17
C VAL A 46 12.80 12.65 19.36
N TYR A 47 12.23 11.71 18.58
CA TYR A 47 12.66 10.31 18.62
C TYR A 47 14.13 10.16 18.23
N ASP A 48 14.55 10.79 17.12
CA ASP A 48 15.94 10.69 16.64
C ASP A 48 16.93 11.33 17.62
N LYS A 49 16.58 12.49 18.18
CA LYS A 49 17.38 13.14 19.23
C LYS A 49 17.54 12.26 20.45
N LYS A 50 16.45 11.67 20.96
CA LYS A 50 16.51 10.70 22.07
C LYS A 50 17.35 9.48 21.72
N GLY A 51 17.26 8.99 20.50
CA GLY A 51 18.10 7.90 19.99
C GLY A 51 19.60 8.23 20.08
N LEU A 52 19.98 9.46 19.69
CA LEU A 52 21.36 9.94 19.80
C LEU A 52 21.80 10.10 21.27
N GLU A 53 20.94 10.63 22.14
CA GLU A 53 21.22 10.72 23.59
C GLU A 53 21.45 9.32 24.18
N GLN A 54 20.64 8.34 23.80
CA GLN A 54 20.78 6.94 24.24
C GLN A 54 22.03 6.26 23.65
N PHE A 55 22.40 6.59 22.41
CA PHE A 55 23.67 6.18 21.81
C PHE A 55 24.86 6.64 22.66
N GLU A 56 24.93 7.91 23.05
CA GLU A 56 25.99 8.46 23.85
C GLU A 56 26.13 7.75 25.23
N VAL A 57 24.99 7.51 25.88
CA VAL A 57 24.93 6.78 27.15
C VAL A 57 25.45 5.34 26.99
N ALA A 58 24.99 4.62 25.96
CA ALA A 58 25.41 3.25 25.69
C ALA A 58 26.91 3.17 25.33
N GLN A 59 27.41 4.15 24.57
CA GLN A 59 28.82 4.24 24.22
C GLN A 59 29.71 4.46 25.44
N LYS A 60 29.29 5.35 26.36
CA LYS A 60 29.97 5.58 27.64
C LYS A 60 29.96 4.32 28.50
N LEU A 61 28.82 3.63 28.61
CA LEU A 61 28.73 2.36 29.34
C LEU A 61 29.66 1.30 28.77
N TYR A 62 29.74 1.18 27.43
CA TYR A 62 30.67 0.27 26.78
C TYR A 62 32.14 0.57 27.13
N GLY A 63 32.54 1.85 27.16
CA GLY A 63 33.87 2.27 27.55
C GLY A 63 34.20 1.88 28.99
N ILE A 64 33.29 2.14 29.94
CA ILE A 64 33.46 1.76 31.35
C ILE A 64 33.54 0.23 31.47
N TYR A 65 32.64 -0.49 30.79
CA TYR A 65 32.60 -1.94 30.76
C TYR A 65 33.93 -2.56 30.27
N LYS A 66 34.46 -2.05 29.14
CA LYS A 66 35.76 -2.52 28.61
C LYS A 66 36.92 -2.24 29.58
N THR A 67 36.87 -1.14 30.33
CA THR A 67 37.84 -0.80 31.34
C THR A 67 37.72 -1.76 32.52
N ILE A 68 36.52 -2.10 32.98
CA ILE A 68 36.28 -3.12 34.01
C ILE A 68 36.88 -4.47 33.57
N CYS A 69 36.57 -4.91 32.34
CA CYS A 69 37.10 -6.16 31.77
C CYS A 69 38.65 -6.16 31.76
N SER A 70 39.27 -5.03 31.42
CA SER A 70 40.74 -4.87 31.42
C SER A 70 41.32 -4.97 32.82
N VAL A 71 40.75 -4.30 33.82
CA VAL A 71 41.20 -4.36 35.23
C VAL A 71 41.02 -5.76 35.80
N MET A 72 39.97 -6.47 35.42
CA MET A 72 39.70 -7.86 35.85
C MET A 72 40.48 -8.91 35.04
N ASN A 73 41.35 -8.51 34.11
CA ASN A 73 42.13 -9.42 33.25
C ASN A 73 41.28 -10.54 32.64
N VAL A 74 40.10 -10.18 32.05
CA VAL A 74 39.18 -11.13 31.45
C VAL A 74 39.84 -11.84 30.28
N SER A 75 39.91 -13.18 30.32
CA SER A 75 40.76 -13.99 29.43
C SER A 75 40.08 -14.39 28.12
N SER A 76 38.78 -14.24 27.98
CA SER A 76 38.07 -14.63 26.78
C SER A 76 36.77 -13.86 26.57
N ASN A 77 36.33 -13.77 25.29
CA ASN A 77 35.06 -13.15 24.92
C ASN A 77 33.83 -13.81 25.57
N GLU A 78 33.86 -15.11 25.87
CA GLU A 78 32.74 -15.82 26.52
C GLU A 78 32.61 -15.39 27.99
N VAL A 79 33.74 -15.24 28.70
CA VAL A 79 33.77 -14.74 30.08
C VAL A 79 33.38 -13.26 30.10
N GLU A 80 33.84 -12.47 29.14
CA GLU A 80 33.44 -11.09 28.97
C GLU A 80 31.93 -10.95 28.85
N LYS A 81 31.27 -11.78 28.02
CA LYS A 81 29.82 -11.79 27.85
C LYS A 81 29.07 -12.23 29.10
N SER A 82 29.60 -13.20 29.85
CA SER A 82 29.03 -13.61 31.14
C SER A 82 28.98 -12.45 32.14
N LEU A 83 29.96 -11.55 32.09
CA LEU A 83 30.05 -10.40 32.99
C LEU A 83 28.93 -9.37 32.70
N ILE A 84 28.52 -9.20 31.44
CA ILE A 84 27.43 -8.26 31.07
C ILE A 84 26.13 -8.57 31.82
N GLY A 85 25.77 -9.85 31.91
CA GLY A 85 24.57 -10.30 32.63
C GLY A 85 24.64 -10.06 34.15
N LYS A 86 25.83 -9.87 34.66
CA LYS A 86 26.08 -9.64 36.09
C LYS A 86 26.19 -8.15 36.46
N LEU A 87 26.53 -7.30 35.49
CA LEU A 87 26.52 -5.84 35.65
C LEU A 87 25.08 -5.34 35.76
N GLY A 88 24.60 -5.21 36.96
CA GLY A 88 23.22 -4.85 37.31
C GLY A 88 22.76 -5.55 38.57
N LEU A 89 23.59 -6.49 39.08
CA LEU A 89 23.55 -7.00 40.45
C LEU A 89 24.24 -5.99 41.36
N ASN A 90 24.09 -6.16 42.68
CA ASN A 90 24.88 -5.34 43.59
C ASN A 90 26.39 -5.69 43.50
N GLU A 91 27.23 -4.78 43.89
CA GLU A 91 28.69 -4.85 43.74
C GLU A 91 29.29 -6.13 44.36
N ASP A 92 28.86 -6.49 45.58
CA ASP A 92 29.34 -7.69 46.27
C ASP A 92 28.98 -8.97 45.52
N GLU A 93 27.78 -9.03 44.93
CA GLU A 93 27.35 -10.14 44.09
C GLU A 93 28.15 -10.24 42.78
N ILE A 94 28.48 -9.09 42.16
CA ILE A 94 29.33 -9.04 40.95
C ILE A 94 30.71 -9.63 41.28
N LEU A 95 31.33 -9.17 42.34
CA LEU A 95 32.65 -9.63 42.76
C LEU A 95 32.65 -11.09 43.18
N GLN A 96 31.68 -11.54 43.96
CA GLN A 96 31.53 -12.92 44.42
C GLN A 96 31.26 -13.92 43.29
N GLN A 97 30.40 -13.55 42.37
CA GLN A 97 30.11 -14.41 41.21
C GLN A 97 31.25 -14.43 40.19
N ALA A 98 31.95 -13.29 40.00
CA ALA A 98 33.10 -13.21 39.12
C ALA A 98 34.28 -14.03 39.64
N GLN A 99 34.44 -14.20 40.97
CA GLN A 99 35.47 -15.09 41.57
C GLN A 99 35.28 -16.56 41.22
N ASN A 100 34.02 -16.99 40.93
CA ASN A 100 33.71 -18.36 40.59
C ASN A 100 33.89 -18.70 39.10
N ASP A 101 34.05 -17.68 38.23
CA ASP A 101 34.23 -17.88 36.80
C ASP A 101 35.70 -18.14 36.45
N LYS A 102 35.98 -19.27 35.83
CA LYS A 102 37.32 -19.56 35.29
C LYS A 102 37.66 -18.55 34.18
N GLY A 103 38.70 -17.76 34.42
CA GLY A 103 39.18 -16.76 33.44
C GLY A 103 38.94 -15.31 33.84
N ILE A 104 38.42 -15.05 35.04
CA ILE A 104 38.37 -13.71 35.65
C ILE A 104 39.40 -13.69 36.82
N ALA A 105 40.32 -12.75 36.77
CA ALA A 105 41.26 -12.52 37.86
C ALA A 105 40.88 -11.23 38.59
N ILE A 106 40.26 -11.36 39.76
CA ILE A 106 39.93 -10.22 40.62
C ILE A 106 41.12 -9.94 41.55
N PRO A 107 41.57 -8.68 41.70
CA PRO A 107 42.59 -8.29 42.66
C PRO A 107 42.21 -8.70 44.10
N LYS A 108 43.13 -9.33 44.82
CA LYS A 108 42.86 -9.89 46.16
C LYS A 108 42.73 -8.79 47.22
N GLU A 109 41.84 -9.02 48.17
CA GLU A 109 41.74 -8.20 49.37
C GLU A 109 42.92 -8.47 50.29
N GLY A 110 43.62 -7.41 50.78
CA GLY A 110 44.83 -7.54 51.55
C GLY A 110 46.04 -8.04 50.76
N GLY A 111 46.05 -7.87 49.42
CA GLY A 111 47.12 -8.20 48.51
C GLY A 111 48.22 -7.12 48.47
N THR A 112 48.97 -7.04 47.40
CA THR A 112 49.98 -6.00 47.18
C THR A 112 49.35 -4.60 47.05
N THR A 113 50.12 -3.52 47.24
CA THR A 113 49.67 -2.13 47.09
C THR A 113 49.02 -1.89 45.69
N ASP A 114 49.54 -2.56 44.66
CA ASP A 114 49.00 -2.50 43.31
C ASP A 114 47.63 -3.22 43.19
N GLU A 115 47.41 -4.36 43.83
CA GLU A 115 46.16 -5.09 43.88
C GLU A 115 45.07 -4.31 44.64
N GLU A 116 45.37 -3.64 45.72
CA GLU A 116 44.45 -2.77 46.46
C GLU A 116 44.09 -1.53 45.67
N SER A 117 45.01 -0.95 44.91
CA SER A 117 44.74 0.17 44.01
C SER A 117 43.82 -0.25 42.86
N GLN A 118 44.04 -1.41 42.24
CA GLN A 118 43.19 -1.98 41.20
C GLN A 118 41.80 -2.30 41.72
N ARG A 119 41.64 -2.82 42.93
CA ARG A 119 40.35 -3.09 43.57
C ARG A 119 39.57 -1.81 43.83
N SER A 120 40.23 -0.77 44.33
CA SER A 120 39.61 0.54 44.54
C SER A 120 39.12 1.17 43.22
N LEU A 121 39.93 1.03 42.15
CA LEU A 121 39.55 1.46 40.81
C LEU A 121 38.34 0.68 40.29
N LEU A 122 38.34 -0.64 40.48
CA LEU A 122 37.21 -1.50 40.05
C LEU A 122 35.91 -1.10 40.75
N HIS A 123 35.97 -0.86 42.07
CA HIS A 123 34.82 -0.37 42.82
C HIS A 123 34.28 0.95 42.28
N LEU A 124 35.14 1.91 41.98
CA LEU A 124 34.74 3.20 41.40
C LEU A 124 34.14 3.04 40.01
N LEU A 125 34.70 2.15 39.17
CA LEU A 125 34.19 1.88 37.81
C LEU A 125 32.80 1.21 37.83
N ILE A 126 32.56 0.25 38.71
CA ILE A 126 31.26 -0.41 38.88
C ILE A 126 30.22 0.63 39.32
N LYS A 127 30.55 1.44 40.33
CA LYS A 127 29.68 2.50 40.82
C LYS A 127 29.34 3.53 39.72
N GLU A 128 30.33 3.92 38.91
CA GLU A 128 30.09 4.84 37.78
C GLU A 128 29.26 4.15 36.67
N PHE A 129 29.51 2.87 36.42
CA PHE A 129 28.70 2.08 35.49
C PHE A 129 27.22 2.12 35.88
N ASP A 130 26.90 1.81 37.14
CA ASP A 130 25.54 1.80 37.64
C ASP A 130 24.89 3.20 37.58
N ARG A 131 25.67 4.25 37.93
CA ARG A 131 25.22 5.64 37.82
C ARG A 131 24.88 6.04 36.39
N VAL A 132 25.68 5.65 35.41
CA VAL A 132 25.44 5.97 33.99
C VAL A 132 24.30 5.13 33.44
N LYS A 133 24.18 3.86 33.87
CA LYS A 133 23.12 2.95 33.46
C LYS A 133 21.71 3.47 33.79
N LEU A 134 21.55 4.21 34.87
CA LEU A 134 20.27 4.85 35.23
C LEU A 134 19.75 5.82 34.18
N ASN A 135 20.62 6.32 33.27
CA ASN A 135 20.22 7.20 32.16
C ASN A 135 19.91 6.43 30.87
N LEU A 136 20.12 5.11 30.82
CA LEU A 136 19.76 4.26 29.70
C LEU A 136 18.36 3.71 29.90
N ASP A 137 17.53 3.83 28.88
CA ASP A 137 16.20 3.21 28.88
C ASP A 137 16.31 1.69 29.12
N PRO A 138 15.48 1.09 30.00
CA PRO A 138 15.49 -0.34 30.26
C PRO A 138 15.34 -1.21 29.02
N TYR A 139 14.51 -0.78 28.08
CA TYR A 139 14.34 -1.47 26.79
C TYR A 139 15.61 -1.44 25.95
N ASN A 140 16.35 -0.32 25.96
CA ASN A 140 17.62 -0.19 25.25
C ASN A 140 18.72 -1.06 25.90
N TRP A 141 18.68 -1.22 27.23
CA TRP A 141 19.56 -2.17 27.93
C TRP A 141 19.24 -3.63 27.54
N GLU A 142 17.97 -3.99 27.44
CA GLU A 142 17.55 -5.31 26.98
C GLU A 142 18.05 -5.60 25.55
N ILE A 143 17.96 -4.64 24.63
CA ILE A 143 18.51 -4.78 23.25
C ILE A 143 20.00 -5.16 23.30
N ILE A 144 20.80 -4.45 24.12
CA ILE A 144 22.24 -4.69 24.23
C ILE A 144 22.50 -6.09 24.78
N THR A 145 21.85 -6.46 25.87
CA THR A 145 22.11 -7.73 26.58
C THR A 145 21.63 -8.96 25.84
N THR A 146 20.57 -8.84 25.04
CA THR A 146 19.98 -9.94 24.24
C THR A 146 20.52 -10.01 22.82
N TRP A 147 21.44 -9.13 22.43
CA TRP A 147 21.95 -9.06 21.05
C TRP A 147 22.57 -10.38 20.58
N ASP A 148 23.35 -11.03 21.42
CA ASP A 148 23.99 -12.31 21.08
C ASP A 148 22.96 -13.43 20.81
N GLU A 149 21.86 -13.43 21.53
CA GLU A 149 20.76 -14.38 21.29
C GLU A 149 20.11 -14.12 19.92
N LYS A 150 19.93 -12.83 19.59
CA LYS A 150 19.44 -12.43 18.26
C LYS A 150 20.38 -12.89 17.16
N VAL A 151 21.70 -12.67 17.33
CA VAL A 151 22.71 -13.13 16.36
C VAL A 151 22.68 -14.65 16.20
N LYS A 152 22.55 -15.42 17.29
CA LYS A 152 22.42 -16.88 17.23
C LYS A 152 21.19 -17.32 16.44
N LYS A 153 20.05 -16.67 16.64
CA LYS A 153 18.81 -16.95 15.88
C LYS A 153 19.01 -16.87 14.37
N TYR A 154 19.68 -15.81 13.89
CA TYR A 154 19.91 -15.61 12.45
C TYR A 154 21.07 -16.44 11.89
N LYS A 155 21.98 -16.93 12.74
CA LYS A 155 23.07 -17.83 12.35
C LYS A 155 22.67 -19.30 12.35
N ASN A 156 21.63 -19.68 13.08
CA ASN A 156 21.10 -21.05 13.05
C ASN A 156 20.60 -21.39 11.63
N PRO A 157 20.76 -22.63 11.15
CA PRO A 157 20.30 -23.02 9.82
C PRO A 157 18.82 -22.79 9.57
N ILE A 158 18.02 -22.87 10.63
CA ILE A 158 16.56 -22.66 10.57
C ILE A 158 16.15 -21.58 11.56
N TYR A 159 15.38 -20.62 11.08
CA TYR A 159 14.70 -19.61 11.87
C TYR A 159 13.21 -19.99 11.96
N SER A 160 12.71 -20.16 13.19
CA SER A 160 11.33 -20.54 13.45
C SER A 160 10.55 -19.39 14.08
N PHE A 161 9.36 -19.12 13.59
CA PHE A 161 8.44 -18.14 14.17
C PHE A 161 6.98 -18.57 13.96
N LYS A 162 6.07 -18.07 14.80
CA LYS A 162 4.64 -18.36 14.69
C LYS A 162 3.90 -17.28 13.91
N VAL A 163 3.08 -17.72 12.97
CA VAL A 163 2.08 -16.88 12.32
C VAL A 163 0.71 -17.49 12.59
N ARG A 164 -0.08 -16.80 13.42
CA ARG A 164 -1.30 -17.36 14.02
C ARG A 164 -0.93 -18.65 14.78
N ASP A 165 -1.53 -19.78 14.50
CA ASP A 165 -1.25 -21.07 15.17
C ASP A 165 -0.29 -21.98 14.39
N LYS A 166 0.33 -21.48 13.31
CA LYS A 166 1.25 -22.26 12.47
C LYS A 166 2.69 -21.87 12.73
N ASP A 167 3.55 -22.86 13.02
CA ASP A 167 4.99 -22.68 13.05
C ASP A 167 5.52 -22.57 11.60
N ILE A 168 6.24 -21.50 11.34
CA ILE A 168 6.90 -21.26 10.05
C ILE A 168 8.40 -21.43 10.27
N ASN A 169 9.00 -22.35 9.52
CA ASN A 169 10.41 -22.64 9.53
C ASN A 169 11.03 -22.17 8.22
N ILE A 170 12.07 -21.32 8.32
CA ILE A 170 12.76 -20.75 7.16
C ILE A 170 14.23 -21.04 7.27
N GLU A 171 14.84 -21.54 6.20
CA GLU A 171 16.28 -21.62 6.06
C GLU A 171 16.89 -20.21 6.06
N THR A 172 17.86 -19.97 6.92
CA THR A 172 18.48 -18.65 7.11
C THR A 172 19.56 -18.33 6.07
N HIS A 173 20.01 -19.32 5.34
CA HIS A 173 21.06 -19.21 4.32
C HIS A 173 20.59 -19.72 2.99
N SER A 174 21.20 -19.25 1.92
CA SER A 174 21.09 -19.79 0.56
C SER A 174 22.48 -20.19 0.08
N GLU A 175 22.57 -21.33 -0.60
CA GLU A 175 23.81 -21.77 -1.20
C GLU A 175 23.99 -21.11 -2.59
N SER A 176 25.17 -20.54 -2.83
CA SER A 176 25.55 -20.01 -4.15
C SER A 176 26.10 -21.11 -5.06
N LEU A 177 26.24 -20.81 -6.35
CA LEU A 177 26.89 -21.70 -7.32
C LEU A 177 28.38 -21.99 -6.96
N SER A 178 28.99 -21.14 -6.14
CA SER A 178 30.33 -21.34 -5.59
C SER A 178 30.34 -22.09 -4.25
N HIS A 179 29.23 -22.69 -3.86
CA HIS A 179 29.03 -23.41 -2.59
C HIS A 179 29.23 -22.57 -1.33
N LEU A 180 29.06 -21.24 -1.44
CA LEU A 180 29.05 -20.36 -0.28
C LEU A 180 27.68 -20.34 0.38
N GLN A 181 27.66 -20.47 1.72
CA GLN A 181 26.46 -20.28 2.52
C GLN A 181 26.23 -18.78 2.76
N ILE A 182 25.36 -18.17 1.98
CA ILE A 182 25.06 -16.73 2.02
C ILE A 182 23.89 -16.50 2.97
N PRO A 183 24.04 -15.68 4.03
CA PRO A 183 22.93 -15.41 4.94
C PRO A 183 21.84 -14.61 4.22
N LYS A 184 20.57 -14.97 4.44
CA LYS A 184 19.43 -14.20 3.92
C LYS A 184 19.29 -12.85 4.61
N ILE A 185 19.69 -12.76 5.88
CA ILE A 185 19.79 -11.50 6.62
C ILE A 185 21.21 -11.34 7.14
N ALA A 186 21.89 -10.28 6.70
CA ALA A 186 23.19 -9.90 7.21
C ALA A 186 23.04 -8.99 8.42
N LEU A 187 23.73 -9.30 9.52
CA LEU A 187 23.73 -8.49 10.72
C LEU A 187 25.00 -7.64 10.81
N PRO A 188 24.92 -6.44 11.43
CA PRO A 188 26.11 -5.61 11.66
C PRO A 188 27.09 -6.33 12.59
N LYS A 189 28.38 -6.02 12.42
CA LYS A 189 29.47 -6.56 13.22
C LYS A 189 29.96 -5.53 14.23
N TYR A 190 29.07 -4.66 14.73
CA TYR A 190 29.41 -3.67 15.73
C TYR A 190 29.83 -4.34 17.05
N GLN A 191 30.86 -3.79 17.69
CA GLN A 191 31.29 -4.20 19.01
C GLN A 191 30.84 -3.20 20.07
N ALA A 192 30.88 -1.92 19.74
CA ALA A 192 30.47 -0.86 20.65
C ALA A 192 28.93 -0.82 20.80
N TRP A 193 28.46 -0.67 22.04
CA TRP A 193 27.04 -0.71 22.36
C TRP A 193 26.28 0.50 21.82
N GLY A 194 26.94 1.66 21.70
CA GLY A 194 26.35 2.83 21.10
C GLY A 194 25.96 2.59 19.63
N ASP A 195 26.94 2.15 18.80
CA ASP A 195 26.70 1.88 17.38
C ASP A 195 25.64 0.82 17.18
N LEU A 196 25.68 -0.25 17.99
CA LEU A 196 24.67 -1.30 17.96
C LEU A 196 23.27 -0.76 18.27
N LEU A 197 23.15 0.03 19.35
CA LEU A 197 21.87 0.59 19.77
C LEU A 197 21.33 1.58 18.73
N LYS A 198 22.17 2.48 18.20
CA LYS A 198 21.79 3.40 17.12
C LYS A 198 21.24 2.63 15.93
N TRP A 199 21.94 1.57 15.52
CA TRP A 199 21.47 0.73 14.41
C TRP A 199 20.12 0.08 14.72
N CYS A 200 19.91 -0.48 15.92
CA CYS A 200 18.63 -1.09 16.30
C CYS A 200 17.47 -0.07 16.34
N LEU A 201 17.73 1.17 16.75
CA LEU A 201 16.72 2.22 16.85
C LEU A 201 16.35 2.85 15.51
N GLN A 202 17.28 2.88 14.53
CA GLN A 202 17.09 3.56 13.25
C GLN A 202 16.84 2.59 12.09
N GLU A 203 17.51 1.46 12.07
CA GLU A 203 17.52 0.47 10.98
C GLU A 203 16.79 -0.82 11.36
N ASN A 204 17.34 -1.53 12.31
CA ASN A 204 16.94 -2.85 12.79
C ASN A 204 16.90 -3.92 11.67
N VAL A 205 16.58 -5.15 12.02
CA VAL A 205 16.34 -6.24 11.05
C VAL A 205 14.98 -6.08 10.40
N PRO A 206 14.77 -6.63 9.18
CA PRO A 206 13.44 -6.71 8.58
C PRO A 206 12.43 -7.35 9.55
N GLY A 207 11.25 -6.77 9.67
CA GLY A 207 10.18 -7.25 10.56
C GLY A 207 10.17 -6.67 11.96
N GLU A 208 11.15 -5.85 12.32
CA GLU A 208 11.22 -5.19 13.64
C GLU A 208 11.15 -3.66 13.50
N PHE A 209 10.54 -3.02 14.52
CA PHE A 209 10.46 -1.55 14.60
C PHE A 209 11.85 -0.90 14.51
N PRO A 210 12.03 0.18 13.75
CA PRO A 210 11.02 1.00 13.03
C PRO A 210 10.68 0.52 11.62
N TYR A 211 10.92 -0.74 11.27
CA TYR A 211 10.64 -1.38 9.98
C TYR A 211 11.38 -0.77 8.79
N THR A 212 12.45 -0.06 9.03
CA THR A 212 13.22 0.65 8.00
C THR A 212 13.66 -0.28 6.88
N SER A 213 14.17 -1.47 7.20
CA SER A 213 14.66 -2.46 6.22
C SER A 213 13.57 -3.38 5.64
N GLY A 214 12.35 -3.37 6.19
CA GLY A 214 11.25 -4.19 5.71
C GLY A 214 10.24 -4.56 6.79
N LEU A 215 9.04 -4.99 6.38
CA LEU A 215 7.93 -5.28 7.29
C LEU A 215 7.94 -6.69 7.87
N TYR A 216 8.60 -7.62 7.21
CA TYR A 216 8.59 -9.04 7.56
C TYR A 216 10.01 -9.58 7.68
N PRO A 217 10.26 -10.52 8.61
CA PRO A 217 11.60 -11.07 8.80
C PRO A 217 12.17 -11.72 7.53
N PHE A 218 11.34 -12.37 6.75
CA PHE A 218 11.72 -13.03 5.51
C PHE A 218 10.61 -12.91 4.47
N LYS A 219 10.99 -12.88 3.19
CA LYS A 219 10.07 -12.99 2.06
C LYS A 219 9.33 -14.33 2.12
N ARG A 220 8.09 -14.33 1.66
CA ARG A 220 7.30 -15.56 1.60
C ARG A 220 7.87 -16.50 0.55
N THR A 221 8.05 -17.74 0.92
CA THR A 221 8.52 -18.78 -0.01
C THR A 221 7.47 -19.03 -1.09
N GLY A 222 7.85 -18.95 -2.35
CA GLY A 222 6.97 -19.23 -3.50
C GLY A 222 6.01 -18.11 -3.89
N GLU A 223 6.08 -16.93 -3.26
CA GLU A 223 5.31 -15.75 -3.67
C GLU A 223 6.26 -14.65 -4.18
N ASP A 224 6.30 -14.45 -5.49
CA ASP A 224 6.96 -13.29 -6.08
C ASP A 224 6.13 -12.02 -5.84
N PRO A 225 6.72 -10.81 -5.72
CA PRO A 225 5.99 -9.55 -5.53
C PRO A 225 5.20 -9.14 -6.78
N ALA A 226 5.33 -9.89 -7.88
CA ALA A 226 4.75 -9.60 -9.18
C ALA A 226 3.23 -9.36 -9.13
N ARG A 227 2.82 -8.19 -9.62
CA ARG A 227 1.42 -7.80 -9.78
C ARG A 227 1.31 -7.01 -11.08
N MET A 228 0.58 -7.55 -12.05
CA MET A 228 0.43 -6.90 -13.35
C MET A 228 -0.94 -6.23 -13.47
N PHE A 229 -0.95 -5.01 -14.01
CA PHE A 229 -2.18 -4.32 -14.39
C PHE A 229 -2.70 -4.86 -15.71
N ALA A 230 -4.02 -4.98 -15.81
CA ALA A 230 -4.73 -5.20 -17.06
C ALA A 230 -6.03 -4.40 -17.06
N GLY A 231 -6.39 -3.90 -18.23
CA GLY A 231 -7.62 -3.18 -18.45
C GLY A 231 -7.74 -2.76 -19.90
N GLU A 232 -8.62 -3.43 -20.64
CA GLU A 232 -8.87 -3.18 -22.05
C GLU A 232 -10.24 -3.74 -22.45
N GLY A 233 -10.95 -3.05 -23.33
CA GLY A 233 -12.21 -3.51 -23.90
C GLY A 233 -13.32 -3.75 -22.88
N GLY A 234 -14.14 -4.75 -23.14
CA GLY A 234 -15.14 -5.24 -22.19
C GLY A 234 -14.53 -6.16 -21.12
N PRO A 235 -15.35 -6.54 -20.11
CA PRO A 235 -14.90 -7.39 -19.01
C PRO A 235 -14.33 -8.74 -19.48
N GLU A 236 -14.89 -9.33 -20.51
CA GLU A 236 -14.46 -10.62 -21.05
C GLU A 236 -13.04 -10.55 -21.64
N ARG A 237 -12.70 -9.46 -22.33
CA ARG A 237 -11.37 -9.28 -22.90
C ARG A 237 -10.31 -9.12 -21.81
N THR A 238 -10.60 -8.31 -20.79
CA THR A 238 -9.71 -8.15 -19.65
C THR A 238 -9.61 -9.45 -18.82
N ASN A 239 -10.71 -10.23 -18.71
CA ASN A 239 -10.66 -11.56 -18.10
C ASN A 239 -9.66 -12.48 -18.81
N LYS A 240 -9.69 -12.52 -20.16
CA LYS A 240 -8.71 -13.28 -20.95
C LYS A 240 -7.28 -12.81 -20.68
N ARG A 241 -7.05 -11.52 -20.59
CA ARG A 241 -5.73 -10.95 -20.23
C ARG A 241 -5.29 -11.37 -18.82
N PHE A 242 -6.17 -11.36 -17.83
CA PHE A 242 -5.87 -11.84 -16.49
C PHE A 242 -5.47 -13.31 -16.46
N HIS A 243 -6.16 -14.17 -17.18
CA HIS A 243 -5.80 -15.57 -17.31
C HIS A 243 -4.42 -15.76 -17.98
N TYR A 244 -4.12 -14.96 -19.01
CA TYR A 244 -2.82 -14.96 -19.68
C TYR A 244 -1.68 -14.54 -18.74
N VAL A 245 -1.78 -13.40 -18.06
CA VAL A 245 -0.70 -12.87 -17.20
C VAL A 245 -0.53 -13.65 -15.91
N SER A 246 -1.52 -14.40 -15.47
CA SER A 246 -1.47 -15.22 -14.25
C SER A 246 -1.19 -16.70 -14.50
N ALA A 247 -0.98 -17.09 -15.78
CA ALA A 247 -0.72 -18.48 -16.14
C ALA A 247 0.56 -18.99 -15.45
N GLY A 248 0.47 -20.17 -14.83
CA GLY A 248 1.60 -20.80 -14.14
C GLY A 248 2.04 -20.12 -12.81
N LEU A 249 1.44 -18.99 -12.43
CA LEU A 249 1.76 -18.34 -11.15
C LEU A 249 0.93 -18.95 -10.02
N PRO A 250 1.52 -19.27 -8.86
CA PRO A 250 0.79 -19.83 -7.71
C PRO A 250 -0.17 -18.80 -7.11
N ALA A 251 0.23 -17.53 -7.01
CA ALA A 251 -0.61 -16.46 -6.51
C ALA A 251 -1.24 -15.67 -7.67
N LYS A 252 -2.56 -15.47 -7.63
CA LYS A 252 -3.33 -14.69 -8.60
C LYS A 252 -3.49 -13.26 -8.08
N ARG A 253 -2.68 -12.34 -8.60
CA ARG A 253 -2.68 -10.92 -8.20
C ARG A 253 -3.18 -10.06 -9.34
N LEU A 254 -4.50 -9.83 -9.34
CA LEU A 254 -5.22 -9.18 -10.43
C LEU A 254 -5.33 -7.69 -10.15
N SER A 255 -4.68 -6.86 -10.96
CA SER A 255 -4.79 -5.39 -10.87
C SER A 255 -5.56 -4.86 -12.06
N THR A 256 -6.66 -4.17 -11.77
CA THR A 256 -7.61 -3.70 -12.79
C THR A 256 -7.43 -2.22 -13.05
N ALA A 257 -7.18 -1.85 -14.31
CA ALA A 257 -7.28 -0.48 -14.81
C ALA A 257 -8.66 -0.30 -15.46
N PHE A 258 -9.38 0.74 -15.07
CA PHE A 258 -10.70 1.06 -15.59
C PHE A 258 -10.64 2.15 -16.65
N ASP A 259 -11.54 2.11 -17.63
CA ASP A 259 -11.66 3.14 -18.64
C ASP A 259 -12.16 4.47 -18.05
N SER A 260 -12.02 5.56 -18.80
CA SER A 260 -12.45 6.87 -18.31
C SER A 260 -13.96 6.98 -18.11
N VAL A 261 -14.78 6.16 -18.77
CA VAL A 261 -16.22 6.12 -18.56
C VAL A 261 -16.53 5.64 -17.16
N THR A 262 -15.91 4.53 -16.76
CA THR A 262 -15.99 3.96 -15.40
C THR A 262 -15.38 4.90 -14.36
N LEU A 263 -14.19 5.50 -14.64
CA LEU A 263 -13.50 6.42 -13.73
C LEU A 263 -14.33 7.66 -13.37
N TYR A 264 -15.15 8.16 -14.30
CA TYR A 264 -16.06 9.27 -14.05
C TYR A 264 -17.44 8.86 -13.55
N GLY A 265 -17.65 7.58 -13.24
CA GLY A 265 -18.91 7.08 -12.73
C GLY A 265 -20.06 7.15 -13.77
N ASN A 266 -19.72 7.14 -15.05
CA ASN A 266 -20.71 7.15 -16.13
C ASN A 266 -21.05 5.75 -16.61
N ASP A 267 -22.20 5.64 -17.22
CA ASP A 267 -22.61 4.46 -18.00
C ASP A 267 -22.13 4.56 -19.46
N PRO A 268 -21.85 3.42 -20.12
CA PRO A 268 -21.61 3.37 -21.56
C PRO A 268 -22.81 3.92 -22.36
N ASP A 269 -22.55 4.86 -23.28
CA ASP A 269 -23.58 5.54 -24.05
C ASP A 269 -23.12 5.80 -25.49
N LEU A 270 -24.07 6.04 -26.40
CA LEU A 270 -23.82 6.49 -27.77
C LEU A 270 -23.41 7.97 -27.86
N ARG A 271 -23.46 8.72 -26.77
CA ARG A 271 -23.04 10.12 -26.73
C ARG A 271 -21.57 10.25 -27.20
N PRO A 272 -21.25 11.25 -28.02
CA PRO A 272 -19.91 11.42 -28.60
C PRO A 272 -18.79 11.56 -27.57
N ASP A 273 -19.09 12.15 -26.39
CA ASP A 273 -18.16 12.33 -25.29
C ASP A 273 -17.89 11.03 -24.50
N ILE A 274 -18.71 10.00 -24.65
CA ILE A 274 -18.64 8.70 -23.97
C ILE A 274 -18.20 7.59 -24.93
N TYR A 275 -18.87 7.45 -26.09
CA TYR A 275 -18.71 6.30 -26.98
C TYR A 275 -17.27 5.97 -27.37
N GLY A 276 -16.49 7.01 -27.71
CA GLY A 276 -15.08 6.86 -28.09
C GLY A 276 -14.15 6.42 -26.96
N LYS A 277 -14.62 6.45 -25.70
CA LYS A 277 -13.83 6.13 -24.51
C LYS A 277 -14.13 4.76 -23.92
N ILE A 278 -15.25 4.13 -24.32
CA ILE A 278 -15.68 2.82 -23.81
C ILE A 278 -14.58 1.78 -24.07
N GLY A 279 -14.05 1.17 -23.00
CA GLY A 279 -13.04 0.11 -23.07
C GLY A 279 -11.66 0.55 -23.61
N ASN A 280 -11.40 1.86 -23.70
CA ASN A 280 -10.10 2.39 -24.12
C ASN A 280 -9.26 2.79 -22.90
N ALA A 281 -7.98 2.37 -22.91
CA ALA A 281 -7.03 2.58 -21.81
C ALA A 281 -7.55 2.09 -20.43
N GLY A 282 -8.35 1.04 -20.43
CA GLY A 282 -8.94 0.44 -19.25
C GLY A 282 -10.17 -0.39 -19.62
N VAL A 283 -10.66 -1.21 -18.69
CA VAL A 283 -11.87 -2.02 -18.86
C VAL A 283 -13.12 -1.22 -18.54
N SER A 284 -14.16 -1.39 -19.36
CA SER A 284 -15.49 -0.81 -19.12
C SER A 284 -16.30 -1.69 -18.17
N ILE A 285 -16.63 -1.16 -16.98
CA ILE A 285 -17.45 -1.83 -15.95
C ILE A 285 -18.58 -0.90 -15.55
N CYS A 286 -19.82 -1.30 -15.76
CA CYS A 286 -20.98 -0.48 -15.40
C CYS A 286 -21.99 -1.18 -14.49
N CYS A 287 -21.83 -2.47 -14.18
CA CYS A 287 -22.75 -3.22 -13.33
C CYS A 287 -22.08 -4.45 -12.68
N LEU A 288 -22.84 -5.12 -11.80
CA LEU A 288 -22.38 -6.33 -11.10
C LEU A 288 -22.00 -7.46 -12.06
N ASP A 289 -22.79 -7.70 -13.10
CA ASP A 289 -22.52 -8.77 -14.07
C ASP A 289 -21.18 -8.57 -14.81
N ASP A 290 -20.79 -7.33 -15.05
CA ASP A 290 -19.49 -7.03 -15.63
C ASP A 290 -18.35 -7.43 -14.67
N ALA A 291 -18.51 -7.17 -13.36
CA ALA A 291 -17.53 -7.60 -12.34
C ALA A 291 -17.46 -9.14 -12.24
N LYS A 292 -18.59 -9.85 -12.32
CA LYS A 292 -18.64 -11.32 -12.38
C LYS A 292 -17.89 -11.88 -13.58
N LYS A 293 -18.08 -11.31 -14.76
CA LYS A 293 -17.37 -11.71 -15.97
C LYS A 293 -15.88 -11.40 -15.91
N LEU A 294 -15.52 -10.20 -15.39
CA LEU A 294 -14.14 -9.74 -15.26
C LEU A 294 -13.30 -10.71 -14.44
N TYR A 295 -13.84 -11.19 -13.33
CA TYR A 295 -13.14 -12.06 -12.39
C TYR A 295 -13.53 -13.54 -12.50
N SER A 296 -14.24 -13.92 -13.57
CA SER A 296 -14.62 -15.32 -13.80
C SER A 296 -13.41 -16.26 -13.84
N GLY A 297 -13.56 -17.42 -13.24
CA GLY A 297 -12.53 -18.45 -13.15
C GLY A 297 -11.47 -18.24 -12.06
N PHE A 298 -11.55 -17.14 -11.32
CA PHE A 298 -10.71 -16.85 -10.16
C PHE A 298 -11.57 -16.88 -8.90
N ASP A 299 -11.32 -17.81 -7.99
CA ASP A 299 -11.99 -17.81 -6.67
C ASP A 299 -11.50 -16.59 -5.87
N LEU A 300 -12.39 -15.61 -5.69
CA LEU A 300 -12.09 -14.33 -5.03
C LEU A 300 -11.95 -14.45 -3.51
N ALA A 301 -12.44 -15.53 -2.90
CA ALA A 301 -12.26 -15.80 -1.48
C ALA A 301 -11.00 -16.65 -1.19
N HIS A 302 -10.36 -17.20 -2.22
CA HIS A 302 -9.18 -18.04 -2.05
C HIS A 302 -7.97 -17.25 -1.53
N VAL A 303 -7.21 -17.85 -0.60
CA VAL A 303 -6.06 -17.21 0.07
C VAL A 303 -4.96 -16.72 -0.87
N MET A 304 -4.80 -17.34 -2.04
CA MET A 304 -3.80 -16.98 -3.05
C MET A 304 -4.33 -16.02 -4.12
N THR A 305 -5.60 -15.60 -4.05
CA THR A 305 -6.20 -14.62 -4.96
C THR A 305 -6.26 -13.26 -4.27
N SER A 306 -5.84 -12.21 -4.96
CA SER A 306 -6.02 -10.82 -4.50
C SER A 306 -6.31 -9.89 -5.67
N VAL A 307 -7.27 -8.98 -5.49
CA VAL A 307 -7.67 -8.00 -6.50
C VAL A 307 -7.22 -6.61 -6.10
N SER A 308 -6.72 -5.83 -7.05
CA SER A 308 -6.45 -4.41 -6.86
C SER A 308 -7.25 -3.61 -7.89
N MET A 309 -8.00 -2.62 -7.44
CA MET A 309 -8.86 -1.78 -8.27
C MET A 309 -8.34 -0.35 -8.29
N THR A 310 -7.86 0.09 -9.46
CA THR A 310 -7.33 1.45 -9.66
C THR A 310 -8.49 2.40 -10.00
N ILE A 311 -9.26 2.76 -8.98
CA ILE A 311 -10.46 3.59 -9.07
C ILE A 311 -10.55 4.51 -7.84
N ASN A 312 -11.04 5.73 -7.99
CA ASN A 312 -11.09 6.71 -6.91
C ASN A 312 -12.52 7.23 -6.66
N GLY A 313 -13.02 8.19 -7.43
CA GLY A 313 -14.35 8.74 -7.20
C GLY A 313 -15.46 7.70 -7.04
N PRO A 314 -15.67 6.79 -8.00
CA PRO A 314 -16.65 5.72 -7.90
C PRO A 314 -16.13 4.46 -7.17
N ALA A 315 -15.04 4.55 -6.42
CA ALA A 315 -14.45 3.41 -5.72
C ALA A 315 -15.43 2.62 -4.82
N PRO A 316 -16.32 3.25 -4.03
CA PRO A 316 -17.29 2.52 -3.22
C PRO A 316 -18.24 1.66 -4.05
N MET A 317 -18.65 2.14 -5.25
CA MET A 317 -19.54 1.40 -6.13
C MET A 317 -18.84 0.18 -6.74
N LEU A 318 -17.61 0.36 -7.24
CA LEU A 318 -16.82 -0.75 -7.79
C LEU A 318 -16.45 -1.77 -6.71
N LEU A 319 -16.21 -1.33 -5.48
CA LEU A 319 -16.03 -2.20 -4.33
C LEU A 319 -17.31 -2.98 -4.03
N GLY A 320 -18.48 -2.35 -4.12
CA GLY A 320 -19.79 -3.01 -3.98
C GLY A 320 -20.01 -4.08 -5.05
N PHE A 321 -19.69 -3.80 -6.31
CA PHE A 321 -19.73 -4.80 -7.38
C PHE A 321 -18.78 -5.97 -7.13
N PHE A 322 -17.52 -5.69 -6.71
CA PHE A 322 -16.54 -6.72 -6.40
C PHE A 322 -16.98 -7.62 -5.24
N MET A 323 -17.43 -7.03 -4.14
CA MET A 323 -17.87 -7.80 -2.96
C MET A 323 -19.07 -8.69 -3.28
N ASN A 324 -20.07 -8.17 -4.00
CA ASN A 324 -21.21 -8.98 -4.45
C ASN A 324 -20.81 -10.07 -5.44
N ALA A 325 -19.89 -9.79 -6.36
CA ALA A 325 -19.36 -10.82 -7.26
C ALA A 325 -18.65 -11.96 -6.50
N ALA A 326 -17.88 -11.62 -5.47
CA ALA A 326 -17.24 -12.62 -4.62
C ALA A 326 -18.25 -13.46 -3.83
N ILE A 327 -19.28 -12.83 -3.28
CA ILE A 327 -20.37 -13.52 -2.57
C ILE A 327 -21.08 -14.49 -3.51
N ASP A 328 -21.42 -14.04 -4.71
CA ASP A 328 -22.14 -14.86 -5.70
C ASP A 328 -21.27 -16.04 -6.20
N GLN A 329 -19.93 -15.89 -6.30
CA GLN A 329 -19.04 -17.02 -6.57
C GLN A 329 -19.10 -18.09 -5.46
N GLN A 330 -19.13 -17.68 -4.20
CA GLN A 330 -19.23 -18.62 -3.08
C GLN A 330 -20.64 -19.24 -3.01
N CYS A 331 -21.68 -18.51 -3.39
CA CYS A 331 -23.02 -19.09 -3.58
C CYS A 331 -23.04 -20.14 -4.71
N GLU A 332 -22.34 -19.87 -5.83
CA GLU A 332 -22.19 -20.83 -6.93
C GLU A 332 -21.48 -22.11 -6.47
N ILE A 333 -20.40 -21.99 -5.68
CA ILE A 333 -19.70 -23.15 -5.11
C ILE A 333 -20.63 -23.95 -4.22
N TYR A 334 -21.36 -23.29 -3.31
CA TYR A 334 -22.34 -23.94 -2.44
C TYR A 334 -23.44 -24.68 -3.23
N ILE A 335 -23.97 -24.06 -4.28
CA ILE A 335 -25.00 -24.67 -5.16
C ILE A 335 -24.46 -25.98 -5.78
N LYS A 336 -23.24 -25.96 -6.31
CA LYS A 336 -22.59 -27.14 -6.91
C LYS A 336 -22.29 -28.23 -5.90
N GLU A 337 -21.77 -27.89 -4.73
CA GLU A 337 -21.44 -28.84 -3.66
C GLU A 337 -22.68 -29.52 -3.09
N ASN A 338 -23.83 -28.86 -3.12
CA ASN A 338 -25.10 -29.40 -2.63
C ASN A 338 -26.02 -29.93 -3.74
N ASN A 339 -25.55 -29.97 -5.00
CA ASN A 339 -26.31 -30.45 -6.18
C ASN A 339 -27.64 -29.73 -6.38
N LEU A 340 -27.65 -28.40 -6.19
CA LEU A 340 -28.84 -27.55 -6.32
C LEU A 340 -28.97 -26.88 -7.70
N GLU A 341 -28.10 -27.18 -8.67
CA GLU A 341 -28.01 -26.51 -9.95
C GLU A 341 -29.35 -26.53 -10.71
N ALA A 342 -30.05 -27.65 -10.73
CA ALA A 342 -31.33 -27.79 -11.44
C ALA A 342 -32.44 -26.93 -10.81
N GLU A 343 -32.47 -26.85 -9.48
CA GLU A 343 -33.44 -26.01 -8.75
C GLU A 343 -33.17 -24.53 -8.98
N VAL A 344 -31.90 -24.13 -8.88
CA VAL A 344 -31.46 -22.75 -9.10
C VAL A 344 -31.71 -22.34 -10.54
N GLU A 345 -31.40 -23.17 -11.53
CA GLU A 345 -31.65 -22.84 -12.93
C GLU A 345 -33.16 -22.69 -13.22
N ALA A 346 -34.04 -23.49 -12.58
CA ALA A 346 -35.49 -23.32 -12.68
C ALA A 346 -35.95 -21.96 -12.10
N LYS A 347 -35.38 -21.51 -10.96
CA LYS A 347 -35.67 -20.18 -10.40
C LYS A 347 -35.19 -19.06 -11.32
N ILE A 348 -33.98 -19.19 -11.87
CA ILE A 348 -33.42 -18.21 -12.81
C ILE A 348 -34.30 -18.12 -14.08
N ALA A 349 -34.73 -19.26 -14.61
CA ALA A 349 -35.61 -19.31 -15.79
C ALA A 349 -36.95 -18.61 -15.53
N GLU A 350 -37.51 -18.70 -14.35
CA GLU A 350 -38.74 -17.97 -13.98
C GLU A 350 -38.48 -16.44 -13.87
N ILE A 351 -37.36 -16.02 -13.25
CA ILE A 351 -36.98 -14.60 -13.15
C ILE A 351 -36.80 -13.96 -14.54
N TYR A 352 -36.22 -14.71 -15.49
CA TYR A 352 -35.91 -14.26 -16.83
C TYR A 352 -37.00 -14.59 -17.86
N LYS A 353 -38.18 -15.00 -17.42
CA LYS A 353 -39.30 -15.31 -18.33
C LYS A 353 -39.65 -14.09 -19.20
N GLY A 354 -39.41 -14.20 -20.49
CA GLY A 354 -39.61 -13.09 -21.45
C GLY A 354 -38.54 -12.01 -21.50
N LYS A 355 -37.43 -12.20 -20.81
CA LYS A 355 -36.25 -11.29 -20.79
C LYS A 355 -35.00 -12.00 -21.29
N GLU A 356 -34.04 -11.26 -21.85
CA GLU A 356 -32.76 -11.79 -22.27
C GLU A 356 -31.81 -11.87 -21.04
N ARG A 357 -31.36 -13.09 -20.66
CA ARG A 357 -30.43 -13.29 -19.58
C ARG A 357 -28.99 -12.84 -19.98
N PRO A 358 -28.25 -12.14 -19.12
CA PRO A 358 -26.86 -11.81 -19.37
C PRO A 358 -25.98 -13.06 -19.59
N LYS A 359 -24.98 -12.93 -20.45
CA LYS A 359 -24.04 -14.01 -20.76
C LYS A 359 -22.61 -13.49 -20.95
N TYR A 360 -21.66 -14.37 -20.79
CA TYR A 360 -20.27 -14.12 -21.17
C TYR A 360 -20.16 -14.11 -22.70
N ASN A 361 -19.51 -13.10 -23.29
CA ASN A 361 -19.39 -12.95 -24.73
C ASN A 361 -18.07 -13.57 -25.23
N GLY A 362 -18.18 -14.54 -26.14
CA GLY A 362 -17.07 -15.28 -26.70
C GLY A 362 -16.64 -16.50 -25.87
N ASP A 363 -15.54 -17.12 -26.28
CA ASP A 363 -15.00 -18.34 -25.66
C ASP A 363 -14.26 -18.03 -24.37
N LEU A 364 -14.40 -18.91 -23.39
CA LEU A 364 -13.64 -18.85 -22.14
C LEU A 364 -12.16 -19.19 -22.41
N PRO A 365 -11.22 -18.52 -21.72
CA PRO A 365 -9.82 -18.95 -21.71
C PRO A 365 -9.67 -20.38 -21.20
N GLU A 366 -8.67 -21.12 -21.66
CA GLU A 366 -8.44 -22.53 -21.29
C GLU A 366 -8.37 -22.74 -19.76
N SER A 367 -7.80 -21.78 -19.02
CA SER A 367 -7.69 -21.84 -17.55
C SER A 367 -8.94 -21.33 -16.81
N ASN A 368 -10.00 -20.90 -17.51
CA ASN A 368 -11.23 -20.41 -16.89
C ASN A 368 -12.28 -21.54 -16.82
N ASN A 369 -12.59 -21.97 -15.60
CA ASN A 369 -13.58 -23.01 -15.34
C ASN A 369 -15.04 -22.50 -15.28
N GLY A 370 -15.28 -21.23 -15.59
CA GLY A 370 -16.61 -20.61 -15.59
C GLY A 370 -17.12 -20.19 -14.20
N LEU A 371 -16.33 -20.28 -13.15
CA LEU A 371 -16.74 -19.83 -11.81
C LEU A 371 -17.14 -18.35 -11.84
N GLY A 372 -18.31 -18.03 -11.25
CA GLY A 372 -18.90 -16.70 -11.22
C GLY A 372 -19.88 -16.42 -12.38
N LEU A 373 -20.06 -17.34 -13.32
CA LEU A 373 -20.95 -17.14 -14.46
C LEU A 373 -22.34 -17.79 -14.30
N MET A 374 -22.51 -18.73 -13.37
CA MET A 374 -23.79 -19.39 -13.13
C MET A 374 -24.87 -18.41 -12.68
N LEU A 375 -24.51 -17.42 -11.88
CA LEU A 375 -25.44 -16.41 -11.35
C LEU A 375 -25.45 -15.09 -12.14
N LEU A 376 -25.10 -15.10 -13.45
CA LEU A 376 -25.26 -13.90 -14.27
C LEU A 376 -26.74 -13.49 -14.35
N GLY A 377 -27.01 -12.22 -14.06
CA GLY A 377 -28.33 -11.61 -14.04
C GLY A 377 -29.11 -11.78 -12.75
N VAL A 378 -28.64 -12.62 -11.82
CA VAL A 378 -29.25 -12.83 -10.49
C VAL A 378 -28.18 -12.81 -9.41
N THR A 379 -28.60 -12.64 -8.17
CA THR A 379 -27.71 -12.73 -6.98
C THR A 379 -28.07 -13.90 -6.09
N GLY A 380 -27.13 -14.33 -5.26
CA GLY A 380 -27.31 -15.50 -4.41
C GLY A 380 -28.54 -15.45 -3.49
N ASP A 381 -28.89 -14.25 -2.99
CA ASP A 381 -30.08 -14.05 -2.15
C ASP A 381 -31.42 -14.24 -2.87
N GLN A 382 -31.43 -14.17 -4.21
CA GLN A 382 -32.64 -14.43 -5.00
C GLN A 382 -32.89 -15.94 -5.23
N VAL A 383 -31.87 -16.77 -5.08
CA VAL A 383 -31.94 -18.20 -5.43
C VAL A 383 -31.70 -19.14 -4.26
N LEU A 384 -31.03 -18.68 -3.20
CA LEU A 384 -30.75 -19.46 -2.00
C LEU A 384 -31.64 -19.04 -0.81
N PRO A 385 -31.82 -19.89 0.20
CA PRO A 385 -32.44 -19.49 1.47
C PRO A 385 -31.70 -18.33 2.14
N ALA A 386 -32.43 -17.45 2.82
CA ALA A 386 -31.87 -16.23 3.39
C ALA A 386 -30.78 -16.48 4.46
N ASP A 387 -30.94 -17.51 5.27
CA ASP A 387 -29.96 -17.92 6.29
C ASP A 387 -28.65 -18.44 5.67
N VAL A 388 -28.75 -19.27 4.64
CA VAL A 388 -27.59 -19.77 3.87
C VAL A 388 -26.85 -18.62 3.20
N TYR A 389 -27.58 -17.72 2.54
CA TYR A 389 -26.97 -16.54 1.91
C TYR A 389 -26.25 -15.64 2.93
N ALA A 390 -26.87 -15.39 4.09
CA ALA A 390 -26.28 -14.56 5.13
C ALA A 390 -24.97 -15.16 5.69
N GLU A 391 -24.92 -16.47 5.87
CA GLU A 391 -23.71 -17.16 6.29
C GLU A 391 -22.60 -17.06 5.23
N ILE A 392 -22.92 -17.33 3.96
CA ILE A 392 -21.98 -17.22 2.83
C ILE A 392 -21.45 -15.78 2.74
N LYS A 393 -22.32 -14.78 2.79
CA LYS A 393 -21.95 -13.36 2.75
C LYS A 393 -20.94 -13.01 3.84
N THR A 394 -21.24 -13.38 5.10
CA THR A 394 -20.39 -13.09 6.25
C THR A 394 -19.00 -13.72 6.10
N ASN A 395 -18.95 -14.98 5.72
CA ASN A 395 -17.70 -15.72 5.55
C ASN A 395 -16.88 -15.16 4.38
N THR A 396 -17.51 -14.85 3.26
CA THR A 396 -16.84 -14.32 2.05
C THR A 396 -16.20 -12.97 2.30
N ILE A 397 -16.97 -12.03 2.87
CA ILE A 397 -16.48 -10.65 3.16
C ILE A 397 -15.27 -10.68 4.08
N ALA A 398 -15.23 -11.57 5.06
CA ALA A 398 -14.09 -11.74 5.96
C ALA A 398 -12.84 -12.35 5.28
N GLN A 399 -12.99 -13.04 4.16
CA GLN A 399 -11.92 -13.79 3.47
C GLN A 399 -11.32 -13.06 2.28
N VAL A 400 -12.10 -12.25 1.56
CA VAL A 400 -11.62 -11.52 0.36
C VAL A 400 -10.34 -10.75 0.62
N ARG A 401 -9.49 -10.67 -0.41
CA ARG A 401 -8.17 -10.04 -0.34
C ARG A 401 -7.98 -9.07 -1.48
N GLY A 402 -7.43 -7.92 -1.17
CA GLY A 402 -7.19 -6.93 -2.21
C GLY A 402 -7.06 -5.52 -1.69
N THR A 403 -7.27 -4.58 -2.59
CA THR A 403 -7.29 -3.15 -2.32
C THR A 403 -8.16 -2.44 -3.34
N VAL A 404 -8.81 -1.39 -2.91
CA VAL A 404 -9.33 -0.35 -3.78
C VAL A 404 -8.48 0.91 -3.58
N GLN A 405 -8.15 1.63 -4.65
CA GLN A 405 -7.29 2.81 -4.52
C GLN A 405 -7.97 3.90 -3.69
N ALA A 406 -9.12 4.38 -4.12
CA ALA A 406 -10.01 5.25 -3.34
C ALA A 406 -9.32 6.50 -2.71
N ASP A 407 -8.20 6.95 -3.29
CA ASP A 407 -7.46 8.10 -2.78
C ASP A 407 -8.01 9.41 -3.35
N ILE A 408 -9.00 9.95 -2.66
CA ILE A 408 -9.72 11.15 -3.04
C ILE A 408 -8.83 12.40 -2.97
N LEU A 409 -7.91 12.46 -2.00
CA LEU A 409 -7.06 13.63 -1.80
C LEU A 409 -6.10 13.83 -2.99
N LYS A 410 -5.44 12.75 -3.47
CA LYS A 410 -4.55 12.87 -4.62
C LYS A 410 -5.30 13.15 -5.93
N GLU A 411 -6.59 12.76 -6.03
CA GLU A 411 -7.40 13.09 -7.20
C GLU A 411 -7.51 14.61 -7.41
N ASP A 412 -7.76 15.35 -6.35
CA ASP A 412 -7.77 16.81 -6.42
C ASP A 412 -6.36 17.39 -6.64
N GLN A 413 -5.36 16.86 -5.93
CA GLN A 413 -3.99 17.37 -5.97
C GLN A 413 -3.29 17.18 -7.34
N ALA A 414 -3.52 16.04 -8.00
CA ALA A 414 -2.71 15.62 -9.15
C ALA A 414 -3.51 15.27 -10.44
N GLN A 415 -4.73 14.76 -10.36
CA GLN A 415 -5.40 14.17 -11.52
C GLN A 415 -6.63 14.93 -12.05
N ASN A 416 -7.33 15.72 -11.24
CA ASN A 416 -8.58 16.41 -11.59
C ASN A 416 -9.72 15.47 -12.04
N THR A 417 -9.79 14.29 -11.48
CA THR A 417 -10.80 13.28 -11.80
C THR A 417 -11.85 13.11 -10.68
N CYS A 418 -11.91 14.08 -9.75
CA CYS A 418 -12.93 14.13 -8.72
C CYS A 418 -14.33 14.18 -9.34
N ILE A 419 -15.25 13.36 -8.82
CA ILE A 419 -16.66 13.36 -9.25
C ILE A 419 -17.57 13.92 -8.17
N PHE A 420 -17.28 13.72 -6.89
CA PHE A 420 -18.02 14.26 -5.74
C PHE A 420 -17.24 15.38 -5.07
N SER A 421 -17.92 16.19 -4.24
CA SER A 421 -17.22 17.12 -3.35
C SER A 421 -16.23 16.36 -2.45
N THR A 422 -15.15 17.00 -2.07
CA THR A 422 -14.10 16.35 -1.26
C THR A 422 -14.65 15.83 0.06
N GLU A 423 -15.53 16.59 0.71
CA GLU A 423 -16.16 16.22 1.98
C GLU A 423 -17.04 14.98 1.83
N PHE A 424 -17.88 14.95 0.77
CA PHE A 424 -18.76 13.81 0.53
C PHE A 424 -17.97 12.56 0.13
N ALA A 425 -16.94 12.72 -0.70
CA ALA A 425 -16.06 11.62 -1.07
C ALA A 425 -15.32 11.03 0.14
N LEU A 426 -14.80 11.88 1.05
CA LEU A 426 -14.19 11.42 2.30
C LEU A 426 -15.20 10.73 3.22
N ARG A 427 -16.45 11.24 3.27
CA ARG A 427 -17.52 10.58 4.00
C ARG A 427 -17.78 9.16 3.48
N LEU A 428 -17.91 8.99 2.17
CA LEU A 428 -18.04 7.66 1.54
C LEU A 428 -16.90 6.73 1.94
N MET A 429 -15.67 7.22 1.98
CA MET A 429 -14.51 6.41 2.41
C MET A 429 -14.55 6.07 3.89
N GLY A 430 -15.03 7.00 4.73
CA GLY A 430 -15.27 6.74 6.16
C GLY A 430 -16.32 5.63 6.36
N ASP A 431 -17.40 5.66 5.59
CA ASP A 431 -18.46 4.66 5.66
C ASP A 431 -17.99 3.27 5.20
N VAL A 432 -17.15 3.21 4.15
CA VAL A 432 -16.46 1.96 3.73
C VAL A 432 -15.58 1.41 4.86
N GLN A 433 -14.80 2.27 5.51
CA GLN A 433 -13.91 1.83 6.58
C GLN A 433 -14.67 1.35 7.82
N GLU A 434 -15.75 2.02 8.18
CA GLU A 434 -16.64 1.60 9.27
C GLU A 434 -17.27 0.24 8.97
N TYR A 435 -17.81 0.06 7.75
CA TYR A 435 -18.30 -1.25 7.28
C TYR A 435 -17.23 -2.36 7.37
N PHE A 436 -15.98 -2.05 7.02
CA PHE A 436 -14.87 -3.02 7.13
C PHE A 436 -14.60 -3.44 8.56
N ILE A 437 -14.69 -2.50 9.51
CA ILE A 437 -14.52 -2.80 10.94
C ILE A 437 -15.65 -3.69 11.42
N ASP A 438 -16.89 -3.35 11.11
CA ASP A 438 -18.10 -4.02 11.60
C ASP A 438 -18.23 -5.44 11.02
N ASN A 439 -17.82 -5.63 9.78
CA ASN A 439 -17.87 -6.92 9.07
C ASN A 439 -16.55 -7.72 9.10
N ASN A 440 -15.57 -7.34 9.93
CA ASN A 440 -14.29 -8.04 10.06
C ASN A 440 -13.50 -8.23 8.74
N VAL A 441 -13.55 -7.25 7.84
CA VAL A 441 -12.78 -7.27 6.58
C VAL A 441 -11.30 -7.01 6.91
N ARG A 442 -10.50 -8.07 7.03
CA ARG A 442 -9.13 -7.99 7.58
C ARG A 442 -8.02 -8.00 6.53
N ASN A 443 -8.31 -8.49 5.34
CA ASN A 443 -7.30 -8.74 4.30
C ASN A 443 -7.51 -7.88 3.06
N PHE A 444 -8.37 -6.87 3.16
CA PHE A 444 -8.66 -5.92 2.10
C PHE A 444 -8.30 -4.50 2.57
N TYR A 445 -7.59 -3.74 1.74
CA TYR A 445 -7.26 -2.36 2.02
C TYR A 445 -8.38 -1.44 1.51
N SER A 446 -8.94 -0.66 2.41
CA SER A 446 -10.04 0.27 2.11
C SER A 446 -9.58 1.48 1.30
N VAL A 447 -8.29 1.82 1.41
CA VAL A 447 -7.63 2.86 0.63
C VAL A 447 -6.19 2.49 0.34
N SER A 448 -5.72 2.84 -0.87
CA SER A 448 -4.31 2.79 -1.25
C SER A 448 -3.87 4.22 -1.58
N ILE A 449 -3.28 4.87 -0.58
CA ILE A 449 -2.85 6.27 -0.65
C ILE A 449 -1.74 6.39 -1.70
N SER A 450 -1.96 7.19 -2.74
CA SER A 450 -1.23 7.07 -3.98
C SER A 450 -0.31 8.27 -4.26
N GLY A 451 1.00 8.05 -4.11
CA GLY A 451 2.05 8.93 -4.61
C GLY A 451 2.37 8.72 -6.09
N TYR A 452 2.03 7.55 -6.65
CA TYR A 452 2.31 7.26 -8.06
C TYR A 452 1.80 8.35 -8.99
N HIS A 453 0.53 8.72 -8.88
CA HIS A 453 -0.07 9.73 -9.75
C HIS A 453 0.48 11.16 -9.48
N ILE A 454 0.91 11.43 -8.25
CA ILE A 454 1.59 12.69 -7.88
C ILE A 454 2.93 12.79 -8.63
N ALA A 455 3.70 11.71 -8.63
CA ALA A 455 4.97 11.63 -9.37
C ALA A 455 4.76 11.68 -10.89
N GLU A 456 3.77 10.95 -11.42
CA GLU A 456 3.46 10.94 -12.85
C GLU A 456 2.93 12.33 -13.33
N ALA A 457 2.30 13.11 -12.46
CA ALA A 457 1.92 14.50 -12.74
C ALA A 457 3.11 15.47 -12.74
N GLY A 458 4.27 15.04 -12.26
CA GLY A 458 5.51 15.80 -12.35
C GLY A 458 6.26 16.08 -11.06
N ALA A 459 5.76 15.61 -9.92
CA ALA A 459 6.44 15.78 -8.64
C ALA A 459 7.78 15.06 -8.60
N ASN A 460 8.75 15.65 -7.90
CA ASN A 460 10.00 15.00 -7.54
C ASN A 460 9.78 13.94 -6.43
N PRO A 461 10.77 13.06 -6.13
CA PRO A 461 10.61 11.99 -5.13
C PRO A 461 10.24 12.50 -3.73
N ILE A 462 10.79 13.62 -3.28
CA ILE A 462 10.51 14.21 -1.97
C ILE A 462 9.05 14.67 -1.88
N THR A 463 8.58 15.41 -2.87
CA THR A 463 7.20 15.88 -2.94
C THR A 463 6.23 14.72 -3.08
N GLN A 464 6.54 13.70 -3.89
CA GLN A 464 5.75 12.47 -3.94
C GLN A 464 5.57 11.87 -2.55
N LEU A 465 6.67 11.64 -1.83
CA LEU A 465 6.65 10.99 -0.53
C LEU A 465 5.92 11.83 0.52
N ALA A 466 6.24 13.13 0.59
CA ALA A 466 5.66 14.05 1.55
C ALA A 466 4.15 14.20 1.39
N LEU A 467 3.66 14.43 0.17
CA LEU A 467 2.22 14.54 -0.08
C LEU A 467 1.48 13.22 0.16
N THR A 468 2.07 12.09 -0.20
CA THR A 468 1.46 10.78 0.03
C THR A 468 1.32 10.47 1.51
N LEU A 469 2.37 10.66 2.31
CA LEU A 469 2.30 10.46 3.76
C LEU A 469 1.37 11.46 4.43
N SER A 470 1.35 12.73 3.99
CA SER A 470 0.41 13.75 4.48
C SER A 470 -1.05 13.33 4.25
N ASN A 471 -1.36 12.80 3.06
CA ASN A 471 -2.67 12.26 2.74
C ASN A 471 -3.00 11.07 3.65
N GLY A 472 -2.04 10.15 3.87
CA GLY A 472 -2.21 9.02 4.77
C GLY A 472 -2.55 9.43 6.20
N PHE A 473 -1.84 10.41 6.76
CA PHE A 473 -2.12 10.95 8.09
C PHE A 473 -3.44 11.72 8.12
N THR A 474 -3.87 12.33 7.02
CA THR A 474 -5.19 12.96 6.91
C THR A 474 -6.31 11.92 7.05
N TYR A 475 -6.20 10.76 6.40
CA TYR A 475 -7.14 9.64 6.61
C TYR A 475 -7.12 9.14 8.06
N VAL A 476 -5.96 9.02 8.69
CA VAL A 476 -5.86 8.64 10.11
C VAL A 476 -6.60 9.63 11.00
N GLU A 477 -6.36 10.93 10.85
CA GLU A 477 -7.01 11.97 11.62
C GLU A 477 -8.53 11.99 11.38
N TYR A 478 -8.96 11.80 10.14
CA TYR A 478 -10.37 11.75 9.79
C TYR A 478 -11.07 10.53 10.43
N TYR A 479 -10.49 9.34 10.35
CA TYR A 479 -11.10 8.15 10.95
C TYR A 479 -11.13 8.24 12.48
N LEU A 480 -10.08 8.79 13.10
CA LEU A 480 -10.08 9.08 14.54
C LEU A 480 -11.15 10.11 14.93
N SER A 481 -11.40 11.14 14.12
CA SER A 481 -12.45 12.13 14.37
C SER A 481 -13.87 11.53 14.32
N ARG A 482 -14.03 10.42 13.56
CA ARG A 482 -15.27 9.61 13.55
C ARG A 482 -15.37 8.62 14.71
N GLY A 483 -14.39 8.57 15.62
CA GLY A 483 -14.37 7.66 16.77
C GLY A 483 -13.90 6.23 16.47
N MET A 484 -13.31 5.97 15.31
CA MET A 484 -12.79 4.64 14.95
C MET A 484 -11.49 4.33 15.71
N ASP A 485 -11.32 3.06 16.10
CA ASP A 485 -10.09 2.56 16.73
C ASP A 485 -8.96 2.40 15.70
N ILE A 486 -7.84 3.08 15.93
CA ILE A 486 -6.67 3.05 15.08
C ILE A 486 -6.11 1.62 14.86
N ASN A 487 -6.25 0.75 15.84
CA ASN A 487 -5.80 -0.64 15.75
C ASN A 487 -6.69 -1.51 14.87
N LYS A 488 -7.92 -1.06 14.59
CA LYS A 488 -8.85 -1.72 13.68
C LYS A 488 -8.70 -1.22 12.26
N PHE A 489 -8.64 0.10 12.02
CA PHE A 489 -8.54 0.65 10.67
C PHE A 489 -7.10 0.75 10.14
N GLY A 490 -6.11 1.02 10.99
CA GLY A 490 -4.71 1.20 10.55
C GLY A 490 -4.18 0.06 9.67
N PRO A 491 -4.47 -1.21 9.98
CA PRO A 491 -4.09 -2.32 9.12
C PRO A 491 -4.75 -2.35 7.73
N ASN A 492 -5.85 -1.63 7.51
CA ASN A 492 -6.56 -1.53 6.23
C ASN A 492 -6.04 -0.39 5.32
N LEU A 493 -5.06 0.40 5.80
CA LEU A 493 -4.38 1.41 5.00
C LEU A 493 -3.21 0.80 4.24
N SER A 494 -3.07 1.15 2.98
CA SER A 494 -1.91 0.82 2.16
C SER A 494 -1.46 2.02 1.35
N PHE A 495 -0.28 1.92 0.74
CA PHE A 495 0.33 3.01 0.00
C PHE A 495 0.73 2.56 -1.40
N PHE A 496 0.90 3.52 -2.30
CA PHE A 496 1.27 3.25 -3.67
C PHE A 496 2.25 4.33 -4.15
N PHE A 497 3.48 3.94 -4.51
CA PHE A 497 4.52 4.86 -4.98
C PHE A 497 4.97 4.55 -6.40
N SER A 498 5.46 5.58 -7.08
CA SER A 498 6.24 5.47 -8.30
C SER A 498 7.72 5.31 -7.95
N ASN A 499 8.45 4.49 -8.72
CA ASN A 499 9.90 4.46 -8.70
C ASN A 499 10.47 4.96 -10.04
N GLY A 500 11.26 6.02 -9.96
CA GLY A 500 12.10 6.51 -11.04
C GLY A 500 13.53 5.99 -10.94
N ILE A 501 14.49 6.79 -11.46
CA ILE A 501 15.91 6.44 -11.52
C ILE A 501 16.75 7.33 -10.57
N ASP A 502 16.19 8.45 -10.07
CA ASP A 502 16.87 9.35 -9.15
C ASP A 502 17.25 8.64 -7.85
N PRO A 503 18.34 9.07 -7.15
CA PRO A 503 18.87 8.36 -6.00
C PRO A 503 17.88 8.21 -4.84
N GLU A 504 17.00 9.18 -4.63
CA GLU A 504 15.99 9.19 -3.57
C GLU A 504 15.02 8.00 -3.70
N TYR A 505 14.80 7.49 -4.91
CA TYR A 505 13.95 6.30 -5.11
C TYR A 505 14.54 5.02 -4.50
N ALA A 506 15.85 4.98 -4.26
CA ALA A 506 16.46 3.85 -3.56
C ALA A 506 16.06 3.75 -2.08
N VAL A 507 15.54 4.84 -1.50
CA VAL A 507 15.21 4.95 -0.07
C VAL A 507 13.75 5.33 0.21
N ILE A 508 12.93 5.52 -0.82
CA ILE A 508 11.56 6.04 -0.65
C ILE A 508 10.70 5.17 0.28
N GLY A 509 10.78 3.84 0.16
CA GLY A 509 10.04 2.93 1.01
C GLY A 509 10.63 2.86 2.43
N ARG A 510 11.95 2.93 2.58
CA ARG A 510 12.64 2.97 3.87
C ARG A 510 12.16 4.15 4.71
N VAL A 511 12.21 5.36 4.12
CA VAL A 511 11.76 6.60 4.77
C VAL A 511 10.27 6.57 5.07
N ALA A 512 9.46 6.10 4.12
CA ALA A 512 8.02 5.96 4.31
C ALA A 512 7.70 5.09 5.53
N ARG A 513 8.32 3.88 5.63
CA ARG A 513 8.14 2.96 6.76
C ARG A 513 8.61 3.60 8.07
N LYS A 514 9.78 4.26 8.07
CA LYS A 514 10.39 4.87 9.25
C LYS A 514 9.51 5.99 9.83
N ILE A 515 9.09 6.95 9.00
CA ILE A 515 8.21 8.06 9.42
C ILE A 515 6.87 7.52 9.91
N TRP A 516 6.24 6.61 9.15
CA TRP A 516 4.94 6.04 9.51
C TRP A 516 5.00 5.28 10.84
N ALA A 517 5.95 4.38 11.01
CA ALA A 517 6.07 3.57 12.22
C ALA A 517 6.30 4.42 13.47
N LYS A 518 7.20 5.43 13.39
CA LYS A 518 7.45 6.37 14.49
C LYS A 518 6.18 7.14 14.87
N ALA A 519 5.48 7.71 13.88
CA ALA A 519 4.26 8.48 14.10
C ALA A 519 3.13 7.60 14.69
N MET A 520 2.88 6.44 14.09
CA MET A 520 1.82 5.52 14.55
C MET A 520 2.06 5.02 15.96
N LYS A 521 3.32 4.73 16.32
CA LYS A 521 3.68 4.28 17.66
C LYS A 521 3.64 5.41 18.69
N HIS A 522 4.32 6.51 18.44
CA HIS A 522 4.63 7.50 19.46
C HIS A 522 3.61 8.64 19.54
N LYS A 523 2.97 9.02 18.42
CA LYS A 523 1.88 10.02 18.43
C LYS A 523 0.51 9.37 18.65
N TYR A 524 0.24 8.27 17.97
CA TYR A 524 -1.09 7.67 17.95
C TYR A 524 -1.26 6.45 18.86
N GLY A 525 -0.20 5.92 19.47
CA GLY A 525 -0.25 4.76 20.36
C GLY A 525 -0.71 3.46 19.71
N ALA A 526 -0.55 3.35 18.39
CA ALA A 526 -1.00 2.21 17.61
C ALA A 526 -0.17 0.95 17.87
N ASN A 527 -0.79 -0.23 17.74
CA ASN A 527 -0.11 -1.51 17.86
C ASN A 527 0.84 -1.80 16.68
N ALA A 528 1.69 -2.82 16.80
CA ALA A 528 2.70 -3.18 15.81
C ALA A 528 2.10 -3.40 14.40
N ARG A 529 0.88 -3.96 14.30
CA ARG A 529 0.25 -4.22 13.00
C ARG A 529 -0.16 -2.93 12.27
N ALA A 530 -0.62 -1.91 12.99
CA ALA A 530 -0.95 -0.61 12.44
C ALA A 530 0.29 0.26 12.16
N GLN A 531 1.44 -0.01 12.83
CA GLN A 531 2.72 0.64 12.56
C GLN A 531 3.35 0.21 11.23
N MET A 532 2.93 -0.92 10.65
CA MET A 532 3.48 -1.49 9.43
C MET A 532 2.92 -0.80 8.18
N LEU A 533 3.68 0.08 7.53
CA LEU A 533 3.31 0.69 6.26
C LEU A 533 3.51 -0.29 5.10
N LYS A 534 2.42 -0.77 4.52
CA LYS A 534 2.44 -1.65 3.34
C LYS A 534 2.28 -0.83 2.08
N TYR A 535 3.07 -1.12 1.05
CA TYR A 535 3.02 -0.36 -0.18
C TYR A 535 3.25 -1.20 -1.44
N HIS A 536 2.64 -0.73 -2.50
CA HIS A 536 2.85 -1.17 -3.86
C HIS A 536 3.80 -0.20 -4.57
N ILE A 537 4.65 -0.70 -5.46
CA ILE A 537 5.44 0.11 -6.38
C ILE A 537 4.97 -0.16 -7.81
N GLN A 538 4.86 0.90 -8.60
CA GLN A 538 4.87 0.82 -10.05
C GLN A 538 6.08 1.60 -10.56
N THR A 539 6.79 1.06 -11.54
CA THR A 539 7.88 1.75 -12.21
C THR A 539 7.35 3.01 -12.91
N SER A 540 8.16 4.08 -12.99
CA SER A 540 7.69 5.37 -13.50
C SER A 540 7.34 5.33 -14.99
N GLY A 541 6.12 5.72 -15.34
CA GLY A 541 5.69 5.93 -16.72
C GLY A 541 6.38 7.13 -17.39
N ARG A 542 6.72 8.16 -16.59
CA ARG A 542 7.45 9.35 -17.09
C ARG A 542 8.84 9.06 -17.63
N SER A 543 9.44 7.95 -17.25
CA SER A 543 10.74 7.51 -17.74
C SER A 543 10.67 6.72 -19.04
N LEU A 544 9.47 6.42 -19.53
CA LEU A 544 9.26 5.75 -20.81
C LEU A 544 9.22 6.77 -21.95
N HIS A 545 10.01 6.51 -22.98
CA HIS A 545 10.12 7.38 -24.14
C HIS A 545 9.75 6.63 -25.42
N ALA A 546 9.13 7.34 -26.36
CA ALA A 546 8.78 6.78 -27.66
C ALA A 546 9.98 6.62 -28.61
N GLN A 547 11.05 7.41 -28.36
CA GLN A 547 12.32 7.29 -29.09
C GLN A 547 13.17 6.18 -28.46
N GLU A 548 13.86 5.39 -29.30
CA GLU A 548 14.66 4.24 -28.87
C GLU A 548 13.94 3.39 -27.82
N ILE A 549 12.73 3.02 -28.18
CA ILE A 549 11.71 2.45 -27.27
C ILE A 549 12.19 1.21 -26.51
N ASP A 550 13.13 0.43 -27.11
CA ASP A 550 13.70 -0.76 -26.48
C ASP A 550 14.54 -0.44 -25.23
N PHE A 551 15.05 0.80 -25.09
CA PHE A 551 15.79 1.22 -23.90
C PHE A 551 14.88 1.35 -22.68
N ASN A 552 13.57 1.41 -22.87
CA ASN A 552 12.62 1.48 -21.77
C ASN A 552 12.66 0.26 -20.85
N ASP A 553 12.90 -0.95 -21.40
CA ASP A 553 13.04 -2.15 -20.57
C ASP A 553 14.26 -2.07 -19.63
N ILE A 554 15.35 -1.41 -20.07
CA ILE A 554 16.53 -1.18 -19.23
C ILE A 554 16.17 -0.24 -18.08
N ARG A 555 15.48 0.88 -18.36
CA ARG A 555 15.03 1.84 -17.35
C ARG A 555 14.09 1.18 -16.34
N THR A 556 13.11 0.44 -16.84
CA THR A 556 12.15 -0.31 -16.00
C THR A 556 12.85 -1.34 -15.12
N THR A 557 13.90 -2.01 -15.64
CA THR A 557 14.69 -2.99 -14.85
C THR A 557 15.40 -2.33 -13.66
N LEU A 558 16.03 -1.18 -13.87
CA LEU A 558 16.73 -0.44 -12.79
C LEU A 558 15.75 0.04 -11.71
N GLN A 559 14.59 0.55 -12.11
CA GLN A 559 13.53 0.98 -11.21
C GLN A 559 12.94 -0.19 -10.41
N ALA A 560 12.72 -1.32 -11.06
CA ALA A 560 12.26 -2.55 -10.42
C ALA A 560 13.29 -3.09 -9.41
N LEU A 561 14.58 -2.96 -9.70
CA LEU A 561 15.65 -3.36 -8.80
C LEU A 561 15.64 -2.52 -7.50
N TYR A 562 15.48 -1.21 -7.60
CA TYR A 562 15.32 -0.35 -6.41
C TYR A 562 14.12 -0.79 -5.56
N ALA A 563 12.96 -1.04 -6.19
CA ALA A 563 11.76 -1.46 -5.49
C ALA A 563 11.93 -2.79 -4.74
N ILE A 564 12.56 -3.78 -5.39
CA ILE A 564 12.77 -5.11 -4.82
C ILE A 564 13.80 -5.08 -3.69
N TYR A 565 14.89 -4.32 -3.85
CA TYR A 565 15.92 -4.18 -2.83
C TYR A 565 15.45 -3.41 -1.60
N ASP A 566 14.48 -2.49 -1.76
CA ASP A 566 13.81 -1.79 -0.67
C ASP A 566 12.61 -2.58 -0.07
N ASN A 567 12.46 -3.86 -0.39
CA ASN A 567 11.42 -4.74 0.16
C ASN A 567 9.98 -4.22 -0.04
N CYS A 568 9.63 -3.75 -1.25
CA CYS A 568 8.24 -3.44 -1.57
C CYS A 568 7.33 -4.67 -1.40
N ASN A 569 6.07 -4.46 -1.03
CA ASN A 569 5.13 -5.57 -0.81
C ASN A 569 4.57 -6.15 -2.12
N SER A 570 4.49 -5.33 -3.15
CA SER A 570 4.15 -5.76 -4.51
C SER A 570 4.69 -4.78 -5.54
N LEU A 571 4.94 -5.28 -6.75
CA LEU A 571 5.55 -4.54 -7.84
C LEU A 571 4.79 -4.75 -9.14
N HIS A 572 4.57 -3.65 -9.86
CA HIS A 572 4.22 -3.64 -11.29
C HIS A 572 5.38 -3.02 -12.09
N THR A 573 5.77 -3.66 -13.16
CA THR A 573 6.72 -3.17 -14.15
C THR A 573 5.99 -2.75 -15.40
N ASN A 574 6.19 -1.50 -15.83
CA ASN A 574 5.57 -0.99 -17.05
C ASN A 574 6.15 -1.70 -18.28
N ALA A 575 5.32 -1.96 -19.26
CA ALA A 575 5.76 -2.48 -20.54
C ALA A 575 6.45 -1.37 -21.36
N TYR A 576 7.45 -1.72 -22.14
CA TYR A 576 8.24 -0.75 -22.90
C TYR A 576 7.42 0.09 -23.87
N ASP A 577 6.32 -0.47 -24.40
CA ASP A 577 5.42 0.17 -25.37
C ASP A 577 4.30 1.02 -24.75
N GLU A 578 4.20 1.10 -23.43
CA GLU A 578 3.26 2.01 -22.74
C GLU A 578 3.50 3.48 -23.07
N ALA A 579 4.69 3.83 -23.58
CA ALA A 579 4.98 5.16 -24.09
C ALA A 579 4.07 5.58 -25.27
N ILE A 580 3.46 4.63 -25.98
CA ILE A 580 2.74 4.88 -27.24
C ILE A 580 1.42 4.12 -27.37
N THR A 581 1.19 3.03 -26.64
CA THR A 581 -0.05 2.22 -26.75
C THR A 581 -0.39 1.50 -25.44
N THR A 582 -1.58 0.93 -25.35
CA THR A 582 -1.88 -0.10 -24.34
C THR A 582 -1.01 -1.33 -24.62
N PRO A 583 -0.40 -1.95 -23.59
CA PRO A 583 0.55 -3.03 -23.76
C PRO A 583 0.04 -4.21 -24.59
N THR A 584 0.89 -4.70 -25.49
CA THR A 584 0.66 -5.94 -26.22
C THR A 584 0.90 -7.18 -25.34
N GLU A 585 0.60 -8.37 -25.82
CA GLU A 585 0.91 -9.61 -25.08
C GLU A 585 2.43 -9.83 -24.94
N GLU A 586 3.18 -9.50 -25.99
CA GLU A 586 4.64 -9.61 -25.97
C GLU A 586 5.28 -8.65 -24.98
N SER A 587 4.88 -7.38 -25.00
CA SER A 587 5.43 -6.35 -24.11
C SER A 587 5.10 -6.62 -22.64
N VAL A 588 3.88 -7.07 -22.33
CA VAL A 588 3.51 -7.50 -20.97
C VAL A 588 4.32 -8.70 -20.51
N ARG A 589 4.58 -9.68 -21.40
CA ARG A 589 5.43 -10.82 -21.08
C ARG A 589 6.87 -10.40 -20.78
N ARG A 590 7.44 -9.44 -21.54
CA ARG A 590 8.76 -8.85 -21.25
C ARG A 590 8.79 -8.11 -19.92
N ALA A 591 7.79 -7.31 -19.64
CA ALA A 591 7.66 -6.59 -18.37
C ALA A 591 7.58 -7.56 -17.16
N MET A 592 6.86 -8.68 -17.29
CA MET A 592 6.86 -9.73 -16.26
C MET A 592 8.23 -10.41 -16.15
N ALA A 593 8.92 -10.65 -17.28
CA ALA A 593 10.23 -11.28 -17.28
C ALA A 593 11.26 -10.46 -16.50
N ILE A 594 11.18 -9.12 -16.52
CA ILE A 594 12.04 -8.24 -15.70
C ILE A 594 11.97 -8.64 -14.23
N GLN A 595 10.76 -8.78 -13.68
CA GLN A 595 10.59 -9.15 -12.28
C GLN A 595 11.09 -10.57 -11.99
N LEU A 596 10.81 -11.51 -12.88
CA LEU A 596 11.21 -12.92 -12.72
C LEU A 596 12.74 -13.08 -12.79
N ILE A 597 13.42 -12.35 -13.68
CA ILE A 597 14.89 -12.33 -13.77
C ILE A 597 15.49 -11.81 -12.46
N ILE A 598 14.99 -10.68 -11.94
CA ILE A 598 15.46 -10.13 -10.67
C ILE A 598 15.21 -11.11 -9.52
N ASN A 599 14.04 -11.74 -9.47
CA ASN A 599 13.67 -12.61 -8.35
C ASN A 599 14.31 -13.99 -8.40
N LYS A 600 14.57 -14.53 -9.58
CA LYS A 600 15.00 -15.94 -9.73
C LYS A 600 16.45 -16.10 -10.17
N GLU A 601 16.97 -15.19 -11.02
CA GLU A 601 18.31 -15.28 -11.57
C GLU A 601 19.33 -14.41 -10.82
N LEU A 602 18.92 -13.22 -10.32
CA LEU A 602 19.79 -12.32 -9.59
C LEU A 602 20.04 -12.84 -8.16
N GLY A 603 21.22 -13.39 -7.93
CA GLY A 603 21.58 -14.08 -6.67
C GLY A 603 21.44 -13.20 -5.42
N LEU A 604 21.74 -11.90 -5.51
CA LEU A 604 21.67 -10.98 -4.36
C LEU A 604 20.22 -10.74 -3.89
N ASN A 605 19.22 -10.97 -4.71
CA ASN A 605 17.82 -10.87 -4.30
C ASN A 605 17.38 -11.95 -3.30
N LYS A 606 18.19 -12.98 -3.09
CA LYS A 606 17.98 -13.97 -2.01
C LYS A 606 18.30 -13.42 -0.63
N ASN A 607 18.95 -12.25 -0.54
CA ASN A 607 19.18 -11.51 0.70
C ASN A 607 18.00 -10.58 0.98
N GLU A 608 17.59 -10.45 2.24
CA GLU A 608 16.43 -9.66 2.67
C GLU A 608 16.79 -8.19 2.96
N ASN A 609 18.08 -7.88 3.17
CA ASN A 609 18.55 -6.53 3.48
C ASN A 609 19.79 -6.12 2.66
N PRO A 610 19.75 -6.20 1.32
CA PRO A 610 20.94 -6.03 0.45
C PRO A 610 21.50 -4.61 0.46
N ILE A 611 20.69 -3.59 0.73
CA ILE A 611 21.12 -2.18 0.74
C ILE A 611 21.46 -1.67 2.16
N GLN A 612 21.14 -2.43 3.21
CA GLN A 612 21.37 -2.03 4.59
C GLN A 612 22.87 -2.05 4.94
N GLY A 613 23.35 -1.04 5.67
CA GLY A 613 24.77 -0.88 6.01
C GLY A 613 25.60 -0.17 4.92
N SER A 614 24.96 0.35 3.87
CA SER A 614 25.59 1.23 2.90
C SER A 614 25.56 2.66 3.39
N PHE A 615 26.71 3.30 3.53
CA PHE A 615 26.81 4.69 4.03
C PHE A 615 25.97 5.66 3.21
N ILE A 616 25.95 5.55 1.88
CA ILE A 616 25.15 6.44 1.04
C ILE A 616 23.63 6.20 1.22
N ILE A 617 23.20 4.96 1.46
CA ILE A 617 21.79 4.66 1.71
C ILE A 617 21.35 5.21 3.07
N GLU A 618 22.20 5.14 4.09
CA GLU A 618 21.92 5.71 5.42
C GLU A 618 21.84 7.24 5.33
N GLU A 619 22.79 7.90 4.68
CA GLU A 619 22.81 9.35 4.47
C GLU A 619 21.58 9.83 3.67
N LEU A 620 21.26 9.16 2.54
CA LEU A 620 20.05 9.47 1.76
C LEU A 620 18.77 9.27 2.59
N THR A 621 18.72 8.27 3.44
CA THR A 621 17.55 8.02 4.31
C THR A 621 17.33 9.21 5.24
N ASP A 622 18.37 9.72 5.88
CA ASP A 622 18.29 10.85 6.81
C ASP A 622 17.97 12.17 6.06
N LEU A 623 18.59 12.42 4.91
CA LEU A 623 18.33 13.60 4.08
C LEU A 623 16.87 13.63 3.56
N VAL A 624 16.37 12.50 3.06
CA VAL A 624 15.00 12.40 2.55
C VAL A 624 13.99 12.49 3.70
N GLU A 625 14.27 11.87 4.85
CA GLU A 625 13.39 11.98 6.03
C GLU A 625 13.22 13.44 6.45
N GLU A 626 14.32 14.19 6.64
CA GLU A 626 14.22 15.60 7.05
C GLU A 626 13.54 16.47 5.99
N ALA A 627 13.82 16.25 4.70
CA ALA A 627 13.15 16.97 3.62
C ALA A 627 11.62 16.75 3.63
N VAL A 628 11.16 15.55 3.92
CA VAL A 628 9.73 15.22 4.06
C VAL A 628 9.13 15.90 5.29
N LEU A 629 9.83 15.88 6.44
CA LEU A 629 9.36 16.52 7.68
C LEU A 629 9.27 18.05 7.51
N LEU A 630 10.18 18.68 6.80
CA LEU A 630 10.11 20.11 6.45
C LEU A 630 8.88 20.41 5.57
N GLU A 631 8.55 19.51 4.65
CA GLU A 631 7.35 19.67 3.84
C GLU A 631 6.06 19.53 4.66
N PHE A 632 6.05 18.67 5.67
CA PHE A 632 4.95 18.59 6.65
C PHE A 632 4.72 19.91 7.38
N ASP A 633 5.80 20.58 7.80
CA ASP A 633 5.71 21.90 8.42
C ASP A 633 5.10 22.93 7.46
N ARG A 634 5.53 22.97 6.18
CA ARG A 634 4.98 23.86 5.16
C ARG A 634 3.49 23.64 4.88
N ILE A 635 3.05 22.38 4.86
CA ILE A 635 1.64 22.04 4.68
C ILE A 635 0.84 22.46 5.91
N THR A 636 1.38 22.28 7.12
CA THR A 636 0.75 22.71 8.37
C THR A 636 0.50 24.21 8.42
N GLU A 637 1.49 25.03 7.98
CA GLU A 637 1.36 26.49 7.89
C GLU A 637 0.20 26.95 7.00
N ARG A 638 -0.28 26.06 6.11
CA ARG A 638 -1.39 26.32 5.18
C ARG A 638 -2.72 25.72 5.67
N GLY A 639 -2.79 25.31 6.93
CA GLY A 639 -4.01 24.73 7.51
C GLY A 639 -4.15 23.21 7.32
N GLY A 640 -3.02 22.50 7.17
CA GLY A 640 -2.99 21.06 6.91
C GLY A 640 -3.26 20.75 5.43
N VAL A 641 -3.48 19.47 5.12
CA VAL A 641 -3.66 19.02 3.72
C VAL A 641 -4.86 19.70 3.07
N LEU A 642 -6.00 19.79 3.75
CA LEU A 642 -7.22 20.36 3.18
C LEU A 642 -7.08 21.88 2.95
N GLY A 643 -6.52 22.64 3.92
CA GLY A 643 -6.26 24.05 3.74
C GLY A 643 -5.23 24.34 2.64
N ALA A 644 -4.20 23.51 2.50
CA ALA A 644 -3.24 23.58 1.41
C ALA A 644 -3.87 23.27 0.04
N MET A 645 -4.88 22.37 -0.01
CA MET A 645 -5.66 22.11 -1.23
C MET A 645 -6.52 23.30 -1.64
N GLU A 646 -7.18 23.96 -0.69
CA GLU A 646 -7.98 25.18 -0.94
C GLU A 646 -7.14 26.28 -1.58
N THR A 647 -5.88 26.40 -1.19
CA THR A 647 -4.92 27.37 -1.75
C THR A 647 -4.16 26.85 -2.98
N MET A 648 -4.48 25.67 -3.48
CA MET A 648 -3.85 24.99 -4.61
C MET A 648 -2.33 24.76 -4.44
N TYR A 649 -1.82 24.70 -3.21
CA TYR A 649 -0.40 24.59 -2.91
C TYR A 649 0.23 23.32 -3.50
N GLN A 650 -0.35 22.14 -3.24
CA GLN A 650 0.17 20.86 -3.72
C GLN A 650 0.23 20.84 -5.26
N ARG A 651 -0.83 21.31 -5.90
CA ARG A 651 -0.94 21.35 -7.37
C ARG A 651 0.10 22.28 -7.98
N SER A 652 0.23 23.50 -7.45
CA SER A 652 1.22 24.45 -7.93
C SER A 652 2.63 23.91 -7.80
N LYS A 653 2.95 23.29 -6.65
CA LYS A 653 4.24 22.65 -6.42
C LYS A 653 4.55 21.55 -7.42
N ILE A 654 3.59 20.66 -7.67
CA ILE A 654 3.74 19.59 -8.69
C ILE A 654 3.98 20.18 -10.08
N GLN A 655 3.26 21.23 -10.45
CA GLN A 655 3.41 21.87 -11.76
C GLN A 655 4.77 22.58 -11.92
N GLU A 656 5.24 23.28 -10.88
CA GLU A 656 6.55 23.93 -10.86
C GLU A 656 7.69 22.91 -11.01
N GLU A 657 7.63 21.80 -10.28
CA GLU A 657 8.61 20.72 -10.37
C GLU A 657 8.57 20.03 -11.73
N SER A 658 7.38 19.80 -12.28
CA SER A 658 7.20 19.27 -13.63
C SER A 658 7.85 20.17 -14.69
N LEU A 659 7.60 21.48 -14.62
CA LEU A 659 8.18 22.44 -15.54
C LEU A 659 9.70 22.48 -15.43
N TYR A 660 10.24 22.47 -14.21
CA TYR A 660 11.69 22.42 -13.98
C TYR A 660 12.33 21.18 -14.63
N TYR A 661 11.75 20.00 -14.39
CA TYR A 661 12.24 18.75 -14.94
C TYR A 661 12.17 18.69 -16.48
N GLU A 662 11.07 19.15 -17.06
CA GLU A 662 10.93 19.23 -18.52
C GLU A 662 11.90 20.25 -19.15
N THR A 663 12.21 21.35 -18.43
CA THR A 663 13.21 22.32 -18.86
C THR A 663 14.61 21.69 -18.92
N LEU A 664 14.99 20.93 -17.89
CA LEU A 664 16.29 20.23 -17.88
C LEU A 664 16.40 19.16 -18.97
N LYS A 665 15.29 18.47 -19.30
CA LYS A 665 15.26 17.54 -20.44
C LYS A 665 15.43 18.28 -21.78
N HIS A 666 14.74 19.40 -21.92
CA HIS A 666 14.73 20.15 -23.18
C HIS A 666 16.08 20.78 -23.49
N ASN A 667 16.76 21.35 -22.51
CA ASN A 667 18.07 21.98 -22.68
C ASN A 667 19.24 20.97 -22.65
N GLY A 668 18.98 19.70 -22.29
CA GLY A 668 19.97 18.64 -22.24
C GLY A 668 20.76 18.54 -20.93
N ASP A 669 20.48 19.38 -19.94
CA ASP A 669 21.11 19.30 -18.60
C ASP A 669 20.73 18.02 -17.85
N PHE A 670 19.56 17.43 -18.16
CA PHE A 670 19.17 16.10 -17.75
C PHE A 670 19.33 15.13 -18.95
N PRO A 671 20.42 14.31 -18.98
CA PRO A 671 20.69 13.44 -20.12
C PRO A 671 19.72 12.25 -20.14
N ILE A 672 19.07 12.04 -21.30
CA ILE A 672 18.21 10.87 -21.54
C ILE A 672 18.74 10.17 -22.79
N ILE A 673 19.28 8.98 -22.59
CA ILE A 673 19.91 8.17 -23.65
C ILE A 673 18.88 7.81 -24.72
N GLY A 674 19.25 8.08 -25.97
CA GLY A 674 18.39 7.83 -27.14
C GLY A 674 17.32 8.92 -27.36
N VAL A 675 17.19 9.92 -26.47
CA VAL A 675 16.19 11.00 -26.58
C VAL A 675 16.83 12.35 -26.80
N ASN A 676 17.73 12.79 -25.92
CA ASN A 676 18.50 14.04 -26.04
C ASN A 676 20.02 13.83 -25.99
N THR A 677 20.47 12.61 -25.66
CA THR A 677 21.87 12.22 -25.49
C THR A 677 22.10 10.85 -26.13
N PHE A 678 23.28 10.59 -26.72
CA PHE A 678 23.63 9.34 -27.37
C PHE A 678 22.59 8.92 -28.42
N LEU A 679 22.30 9.81 -29.34
CA LEU A 679 21.34 9.58 -30.42
C LEU A 679 21.90 8.59 -31.44
N SER A 680 21.01 7.83 -32.10
CA SER A 680 21.38 7.01 -33.26
C SER A 680 21.92 7.87 -34.39
N SER A 681 22.86 7.32 -35.17
CA SER A 681 23.39 8.00 -36.37
C SER A 681 22.34 8.30 -37.46
N GLN A 682 21.18 7.63 -37.38
CA GLN A 682 20.01 7.83 -38.23
C GLN A 682 18.97 8.80 -37.63
N GLY A 683 19.30 9.44 -36.50
CA GLY A 683 18.37 10.21 -35.70
C GLY A 683 17.45 9.28 -34.90
N SER A 684 17.21 9.26 -33.67
CA SER A 684 16.37 8.38 -32.89
C SER A 684 14.88 8.60 -33.21
N PRO A 685 14.32 8.00 -34.27
CA PRO A 685 12.95 8.25 -34.68
C PRO A 685 11.98 7.65 -33.68
N THR A 686 10.81 8.26 -33.54
CA THR A 686 9.70 7.65 -32.82
C THR A 686 9.18 6.46 -33.61
N VAL A 687 9.17 5.31 -32.97
CA VAL A 687 8.57 4.09 -33.55
C VAL A 687 7.06 4.22 -33.46
N LEU A 688 6.37 4.19 -34.61
CA LEU A 688 4.92 4.11 -34.62
C LEU A 688 4.51 2.64 -34.38
N PRO A 689 3.59 2.36 -33.45
CA PRO A 689 3.13 1.00 -33.21
C PRO A 689 2.42 0.46 -34.46
N ALA A 690 2.66 -0.82 -34.77
CA ALA A 690 1.95 -1.49 -35.84
C ALA A 690 0.43 -1.56 -35.59
N GLU A 691 0.04 -1.61 -34.32
CA GLU A 691 -1.34 -1.64 -33.87
C GLU A 691 -1.49 -0.81 -32.58
N VAL A 692 -2.54 0.00 -32.54
CA VAL A 692 -2.97 0.67 -31.30
C VAL A 692 -4.14 -0.10 -30.72
N ILE A 693 -3.94 -0.72 -29.57
CA ILE A 693 -4.96 -1.53 -28.91
C ILE A 693 -6.10 -0.64 -28.41
N ARG A 694 -7.31 -0.88 -28.93
CA ARG A 694 -8.53 -0.19 -28.57
C ARG A 694 -9.68 -1.18 -28.49
N ALA A 695 -10.77 -0.78 -27.81
CA ALA A 695 -12.02 -1.53 -27.84
C ALA A 695 -12.61 -1.58 -29.25
N THR A 696 -13.12 -2.74 -29.66
CA THR A 696 -13.79 -2.91 -30.94
C THR A 696 -15.18 -2.30 -30.91
N GLU A 697 -15.74 -2.03 -32.09
CA GLU A 697 -17.13 -1.52 -32.21
C GLU A 697 -18.17 -2.52 -31.69
N GLU A 698 -17.89 -3.82 -31.82
CA GLU A 698 -18.72 -4.90 -31.30
C GLU A 698 -18.71 -4.90 -29.76
N GLU A 699 -17.56 -4.76 -29.14
CA GLU A 699 -17.43 -4.68 -27.67
C GLU A 699 -18.20 -3.48 -27.10
N LYS A 700 -18.06 -2.29 -27.71
CA LYS A 700 -18.79 -1.08 -27.29
C LYS A 700 -20.31 -1.24 -27.40
N LYS A 701 -20.77 -1.76 -28.53
CA LYS A 701 -22.22 -2.00 -28.78
C LYS A 701 -22.76 -3.06 -27.83
N PHE A 702 -21.99 -4.11 -27.55
CA PHE A 702 -22.35 -5.16 -26.62
C PHE A 702 -22.52 -4.61 -25.21
N GLN A 703 -21.58 -3.77 -24.74
CA GLN A 703 -21.62 -3.14 -23.43
C GLN A 703 -22.88 -2.25 -23.27
N ILE A 704 -23.19 -1.41 -24.28
CA ILE A 704 -24.41 -0.59 -24.29
C ILE A 704 -25.69 -1.45 -24.31
N LYS A 705 -25.72 -2.57 -25.06
CA LYS A 705 -26.84 -3.49 -25.09
C LYS A 705 -27.05 -4.16 -23.71
N THR A 706 -25.98 -4.63 -23.08
CA THR A 706 -26.04 -5.25 -21.75
C THR A 706 -26.63 -4.28 -20.73
N LEU A 707 -26.17 -3.02 -20.73
CA LEU A 707 -26.70 -1.98 -19.87
C LEU A 707 -28.21 -1.73 -20.10
N LYS A 708 -28.66 -1.61 -21.35
CA LYS A 708 -30.07 -1.43 -21.65
C LYS A 708 -30.91 -2.59 -21.14
N ASN A 709 -30.44 -3.81 -21.27
CA ASN A 709 -31.12 -4.99 -20.76
C ASN A 709 -31.22 -4.96 -19.23
N LEU A 710 -30.18 -4.52 -18.52
CA LEU A 710 -30.18 -4.34 -17.06
C LEU A 710 -31.25 -3.32 -16.63
N HIS A 711 -31.30 -2.14 -17.26
CA HIS A 711 -32.30 -1.10 -16.98
C HIS A 711 -33.74 -1.55 -17.23
N ASN A 712 -33.98 -2.38 -18.25
CA ASN A 712 -35.28 -2.93 -18.54
C ASN A 712 -35.70 -4.08 -17.60
N ALA A 713 -34.74 -4.72 -16.94
CA ALA A 713 -34.99 -5.85 -16.06
C ALA A 713 -35.42 -5.43 -14.66
N ASN A 714 -34.92 -4.26 -14.16
CA ASN A 714 -34.99 -3.87 -12.76
C ASN A 714 -35.71 -2.53 -12.56
N ASP A 715 -36.59 -2.46 -11.55
CA ASP A 715 -37.10 -1.19 -11.03
C ASP A 715 -36.19 -0.75 -9.86
N THR A 716 -35.39 0.28 -10.07
CA THR A 716 -34.33 0.72 -9.18
C THR A 716 -34.72 1.94 -8.33
N GLN A 717 -35.87 2.57 -8.59
CA GLN A 717 -36.20 3.86 -7.98
C GLN A 717 -36.30 3.83 -6.44
N SER A 718 -36.89 2.77 -5.88
CA SER A 718 -37.05 2.65 -4.42
C SER A 718 -35.71 2.51 -3.71
N LEU A 719 -34.80 1.69 -4.25
CA LEU A 719 -33.46 1.46 -3.68
C LEU A 719 -32.57 2.70 -3.78
N LEU A 720 -32.62 3.42 -4.91
CA LEU A 720 -31.87 4.68 -5.08
C LEU A 720 -32.35 5.77 -4.11
N LYS A 721 -33.68 5.86 -3.87
CA LYS A 721 -34.23 6.76 -2.87
C LYS A 721 -33.83 6.38 -1.44
N GLU A 722 -33.77 5.10 -1.10
CA GLU A 722 -33.27 4.63 0.18
C GLU A 722 -31.80 5.00 0.38
N LEU A 723 -30.98 4.81 -0.65
CA LEU A 723 -29.57 5.23 -0.64
C LEU A 723 -29.44 6.75 -0.39
N GLN A 724 -30.23 7.57 -1.08
CA GLN A 724 -30.26 9.02 -0.88
C GLN A 724 -30.70 9.39 0.55
N HIS A 725 -31.73 8.71 1.08
CA HIS A 725 -32.26 8.95 2.42
C HIS A 725 -31.18 8.64 3.50
N LYS A 726 -30.46 7.53 3.37
CA LYS A 726 -29.34 7.22 4.27
C LYS A 726 -28.23 8.28 4.19
N ALA A 727 -27.94 8.78 2.98
CA ALA A 727 -26.98 9.86 2.80
C ALA A 727 -27.40 11.16 3.51
N VAL A 728 -28.66 11.54 3.41
CA VAL A 728 -29.21 12.75 4.06
C VAL A 728 -29.25 12.61 5.59
N ASN A 729 -29.58 11.43 6.09
CA ASN A 729 -29.68 11.14 7.52
C ASN A 729 -28.34 10.84 8.22
N ASN A 730 -27.23 10.97 7.54
CA ASN A 730 -25.90 10.63 8.07
C ASN A 730 -25.75 9.16 8.53
N GLU A 731 -26.51 8.23 7.94
CA GLU A 731 -26.34 6.81 8.12
C GLU A 731 -25.19 6.28 7.23
N ASN A 732 -24.72 5.04 7.49
CA ASN A 732 -23.68 4.42 6.66
C ASN A 732 -24.19 4.16 5.23
N ILE A 733 -23.60 4.85 4.26
CA ILE A 733 -24.01 4.77 2.85
C ILE A 733 -23.53 3.47 2.21
N PHE A 734 -22.38 2.92 2.63
CA PHE A 734 -21.79 1.76 1.95
C PHE A 734 -22.62 0.48 2.15
N GLU A 735 -23.27 0.31 3.27
CA GLU A 735 -24.18 -0.81 3.51
C GLU A 735 -25.35 -0.81 2.50
N ALA A 736 -25.94 0.37 2.26
CA ALA A 736 -26.99 0.53 1.24
C ALA A 736 -26.43 0.35 -0.19
N LEU A 737 -25.19 0.81 -0.44
CA LEU A 737 -24.53 0.60 -1.73
C LEU A 737 -24.38 -0.88 -2.07
N MET A 738 -24.09 -1.73 -1.11
CA MET A 738 -24.01 -3.19 -1.33
C MET A 738 -25.29 -3.76 -1.92
N GLU A 739 -26.46 -3.27 -1.47
CA GLU A 739 -27.76 -3.73 -1.99
C GLU A 739 -28.09 -3.08 -3.34
N VAL A 740 -27.85 -1.78 -3.48
CA VAL A 740 -28.09 -1.05 -4.74
C VAL A 740 -27.23 -1.58 -5.88
N CYS A 741 -25.98 -1.95 -5.61
CA CYS A 741 -25.05 -2.52 -6.59
C CYS A 741 -25.51 -3.87 -7.17
N LYS A 742 -26.45 -4.57 -6.56
CA LYS A 742 -26.99 -5.83 -7.09
C LYS A 742 -27.81 -5.63 -8.38
N VAL A 743 -28.46 -4.48 -8.51
CA VAL A 743 -29.47 -4.24 -9.56
C VAL A 743 -29.31 -2.94 -10.34
N CYS A 744 -28.54 -1.99 -9.85
CA CYS A 744 -28.34 -0.67 -10.47
C CYS A 744 -27.03 -0.63 -11.28
N SER A 745 -27.02 0.22 -12.30
CA SER A 745 -25.79 0.57 -13.01
C SER A 745 -24.98 1.62 -12.26
N LEU A 746 -23.68 1.70 -12.61
CA LEU A 746 -22.76 2.69 -12.07
C LEU A 746 -23.29 4.12 -12.24
N GLY A 747 -23.76 4.46 -13.44
CA GLY A 747 -24.29 5.80 -13.73
C GLY A 747 -25.56 6.12 -12.96
N GLN A 748 -26.46 5.14 -12.75
CA GLN A 748 -27.66 5.34 -11.91
C GLN A 748 -27.28 5.68 -10.46
N ILE A 749 -26.33 4.92 -9.88
CA ILE A 749 -25.85 5.13 -8.52
C ILE A 749 -25.16 6.48 -8.40
N THR A 750 -24.25 6.80 -9.33
CA THR A 750 -23.50 8.06 -9.33
C THR A 750 -24.43 9.26 -9.41
N ASN A 751 -25.44 9.23 -10.30
CA ASN A 751 -26.41 10.32 -10.45
C ASN A 751 -27.25 10.50 -9.18
N ALA A 752 -27.70 9.41 -8.55
CA ALA A 752 -28.45 9.48 -7.29
C ALA A 752 -27.61 10.10 -6.16
N LEU A 753 -26.33 9.79 -6.11
CA LEU A 753 -25.41 10.37 -5.10
C LEU A 753 -25.05 11.83 -5.42
N PHE A 754 -25.01 12.24 -6.70
CA PHE A 754 -24.82 13.66 -7.05
C PHE A 754 -25.93 14.57 -6.50
N GLU A 755 -27.17 14.07 -6.45
CA GLU A 755 -28.30 14.84 -5.93
C GLU A 755 -28.17 15.16 -4.44
N VAL A 756 -27.48 14.33 -3.66
CA VAL A 756 -27.36 14.48 -2.19
C VAL A 756 -25.96 14.88 -1.73
N GLY A 757 -24.90 14.49 -2.44
CA GLY A 757 -23.51 14.76 -2.09
C GLY A 757 -22.87 15.89 -2.88
N GLY A 758 -23.55 16.36 -3.92
CA GLY A 758 -23.06 17.38 -4.83
C GLY A 758 -21.99 16.85 -5.80
N GLN A 759 -22.05 17.36 -7.01
CA GLN A 759 -21.04 17.11 -8.02
C GLN A 759 -19.82 17.99 -7.78
N TYR A 760 -18.63 17.44 -7.96
CA TYR A 760 -17.39 18.21 -7.82
C TYR A 760 -17.40 19.42 -8.77
N ARG A 761 -17.14 20.58 -8.21
CA ARG A 761 -16.91 21.81 -8.98
C ARG A 761 -15.58 22.38 -8.55
N ARG A 762 -14.69 22.55 -9.52
CA ARG A 762 -13.41 23.17 -9.30
C ARG A 762 -13.62 24.64 -8.89
N ASN A 763 -13.04 25.05 -7.78
CA ASN A 763 -12.90 26.49 -7.49
C ASN A 763 -11.89 27.04 -8.51
N MET A 764 -12.38 27.81 -9.47
CA MET A 764 -11.55 28.53 -10.45
C MET A 764 -11.23 29.92 -9.94
#